data_9fae6e2dca53e71a38efaed6d0ccebde
#
_entry.id   9fae6e2dca53e71a38efaed6d0ccebde
#
_cell.length_a   1.000
_cell.length_b   1.000
_cell.length_c   1.000
_cell.angle_alpha   90.00
_cell.angle_beta   90.00
_cell.angle_gamma   90.00
#
_symmetry.space_group_name_H-M   'P 1'
#
loop_
_entity.id
_entity.type
_entity.pdbx_description
1 polymer ?
#
loop_
_entity_poly.entity_id
_entity_poly.type
_entity_poly.pdbx_seq_one_letter_code
_entity_poly.pdbx_strand_id
1 'polypeptide(L)'
;MRCAVGCGYRQRDADAGEGIVDVRGDDAHPTNEGATCPRGVRETVDPSGERVTEPLIRRGGELRPTDWDTALGTASVRIIEALRKGNDNVAVLGSGQQTNEAAYALGKLARGGFGTRYYDANTTLCMASAVRAYVQAFGSDAPPPTYDDIPDARSHVIWGANPKIAHPVMYRWIADSANDDGELIVVDPVESETAADADLHVRPEPGTDLALARAVLAHAVDDGLVDREFVERHTEGFEAMVGSLPDVDVAAETAGVSADRVAELAAAFEARTLVYWGMGVNQSVQGTGTARSLIDLCLATGNLGPGSGPFSLTGQANSMGNRVCASTSSWPGYRPFDDVSHRKTIATEWDVPMTRLPDSSGPGFVRIIDALARDNVDVCWTVATNPVAGMPDASHVKSALEDTFLIVQDAFRSDTVELADVVLPAATWGESEGTVMNMERRVSRVRAAREPPEGVRRDVDVIGAVADRVVPDLFESTRLDPEALFDEVSALTRDTTADFSGLSYERLSEELAVRWPAPDATSEGGYRYYAPDGADSAGEAVGPWSFPTESGRARFSNASHEGVPEPIDEEYPLTLTTGRRSDAYNTGVRTRVDGDDGNAMAARVHPETIADNLGAFDRGKTVIESRRAAVAVAVAPDDDVPPGLVWLPVHNPAANALTIAAADPESAEPNLKQCAVRLNAPDGGGSDLAGSPGRANGTGSYS
;
A
#
# COMPACT_ATOMS: atom_id res chain seq x y z
N MET A 1 -2.68 -6.87 -14.11
CA MET A 1 -3.63 -6.12 -13.24
C MET A 1 -2.96 -4.83 -12.79
N ARG A 2 -3.72 -3.74 -12.57
CA ARG A 2 -3.15 -2.44 -12.21
C ARG A 2 -3.43 -2.03 -10.76
N CYS A 3 -4.68 -2.00 -10.35
CA CYS A 3 -5.07 -1.48 -9.04
C CYS A 3 -6.03 -2.42 -8.30
N ALA A 4 -6.25 -2.13 -7.02
CA ALA A 4 -7.04 -2.94 -6.11
C ALA A 4 -8.57 -2.86 -6.30
N VAL A 5 -9.08 -2.16 -7.32
CA VAL A 5 -10.50 -2.28 -7.68
C VAL A 5 -10.84 -3.74 -8.02
N GLY A 6 -9.90 -4.48 -8.62
CA GLY A 6 -10.07 -5.90 -8.90
C GLY A 6 -10.98 -6.19 -10.08
N CYS A 7 -10.97 -5.33 -11.10
CA CYS A 7 -11.77 -5.52 -12.32
C CYS A 7 -11.46 -6.85 -13.00
N GLY A 8 -12.52 -7.61 -13.32
CA GLY A 8 -12.43 -8.76 -14.19
C GLY A 8 -12.31 -8.33 -15.65
N TYR A 9 -11.44 -9.00 -16.39
CA TYR A 9 -11.25 -8.72 -17.81
C TYR A 9 -10.85 -9.99 -18.56
N ARG A 10 -11.19 -10.00 -19.83
CA ARG A 10 -10.84 -11.05 -20.77
C ARG A 10 -9.65 -10.61 -21.59
N GLN A 11 -8.66 -11.47 -21.70
CA GLN A 11 -7.46 -11.27 -22.49
C GLN A 11 -7.47 -12.24 -23.66
N ARG A 12 -6.93 -11.81 -24.80
CA ARG A 12 -6.66 -12.66 -25.94
C ARG A 12 -5.21 -12.49 -26.37
N ASP A 13 -4.49 -13.60 -26.43
CA ASP A 13 -3.14 -13.64 -26.99
C ASP A 13 -3.20 -13.62 -28.53
N ALA A 14 -2.16 -13.08 -29.15
CA ALA A 14 -1.99 -13.18 -30.59
C ALA A 14 -1.66 -14.62 -31.00
N ASP A 15 -2.16 -15.03 -32.15
CA ASP A 15 -1.71 -16.27 -32.80
C ASP A 15 -0.19 -16.17 -33.01
N ALA A 16 0.57 -17.13 -32.49
CA ALA A 16 2.05 -17.24 -32.57
C ALA A 16 2.86 -16.46 -31.49
N GLY A 17 2.27 -16.04 -30.40
CA GLY A 17 3.03 -15.50 -29.23
C GLY A 17 3.52 -14.06 -29.39
N GLU A 18 2.89 -13.27 -30.26
CA GLU A 18 3.22 -11.83 -30.46
C GLU A 18 2.74 -10.94 -29.30
N GLY A 19 2.16 -11.52 -28.24
CA GLY A 19 1.69 -10.79 -27.06
C GLY A 19 0.17 -10.65 -26.96
N ILE A 20 -0.30 -10.01 -25.90
CA ILE A 20 -1.73 -9.78 -25.64
C ILE A 20 -2.24 -8.69 -26.58
N VAL A 21 -3.18 -9.04 -27.48
CA VAL A 21 -3.67 -8.15 -28.54
C VAL A 21 -5.03 -7.54 -28.25
N ASP A 22 -5.78 -8.10 -27.32
CA ASP A 22 -7.11 -7.60 -26.94
C ASP A 22 -7.34 -7.75 -25.43
N VAL A 23 -7.78 -6.68 -24.78
CA VAL A 23 -8.18 -6.65 -23.38
C VAL A 23 -9.48 -5.88 -23.26
N ARG A 24 -10.52 -6.54 -22.74
CA ARG A 24 -11.83 -5.92 -22.50
C ARG A 24 -12.36 -6.35 -21.15
N GLY A 25 -13.27 -5.57 -20.58
CA GLY A 25 -13.97 -5.94 -19.37
C GLY A 25 -14.76 -7.22 -19.55
N ASP A 26 -14.90 -7.98 -18.49
CA ASP A 26 -15.77 -9.14 -18.43
C ASP A 26 -17.15 -8.72 -17.91
N ASP A 27 -18.15 -8.71 -18.77
CA ASP A 27 -19.53 -8.30 -18.46
C ASP A 27 -20.18 -9.17 -17.35
N ALA A 28 -19.69 -10.40 -17.17
CA ALA A 28 -20.18 -11.31 -16.15
C ALA A 28 -19.47 -11.12 -14.79
N HIS A 29 -18.38 -10.36 -14.73
CA HIS A 29 -17.62 -10.21 -13.49
C HIS A 29 -18.30 -9.24 -12.53
N PRO A 30 -18.61 -9.66 -11.28
CA PRO A 30 -19.47 -8.89 -10.36
C PRO A 30 -18.80 -7.64 -9.79
N THR A 31 -17.49 -7.44 -10.03
CA THR A 31 -16.78 -6.24 -9.57
C THR A 31 -16.96 -5.06 -10.51
N ASN A 32 -16.95 -5.26 -11.82
CA ASN A 32 -16.87 -4.15 -12.79
C ASN A 32 -17.85 -4.25 -13.95
N GLU A 33 -18.62 -5.35 -14.08
CA GLU A 33 -19.70 -5.51 -15.06
C GLU A 33 -19.31 -5.02 -16.46
N GLY A 34 -18.14 -5.45 -16.94
CA GLY A 34 -17.58 -5.06 -18.22
C GLY A 34 -16.84 -3.72 -18.25
N ALA A 35 -16.93 -2.90 -17.19
CA ALA A 35 -16.22 -1.63 -17.13
C ALA A 35 -14.70 -1.82 -17.05
N THR A 36 -13.94 -1.01 -17.80
CA THR A 36 -12.47 -1.00 -17.75
C THR A 36 -11.93 0.43 -17.78
N CYS A 37 -10.68 0.59 -17.40
CA CYS A 37 -9.98 1.85 -17.57
C CYS A 37 -8.91 1.74 -18.68
N PRO A 38 -8.71 2.81 -19.48
CA PRO A 38 -7.73 2.80 -20.57
C PRO A 38 -6.32 2.44 -20.15
N ARG A 39 -5.95 2.76 -18.91
CA ARG A 39 -4.61 2.47 -18.35
C ARG A 39 -4.40 0.99 -18.09
N GLY A 40 -5.36 0.33 -17.44
CA GLY A 40 -5.31 -1.11 -17.20
C GLY A 40 -5.23 -1.90 -18.48
N VAL A 41 -5.99 -1.49 -19.51
CA VAL A 41 -5.95 -2.07 -20.86
C VAL A 41 -4.57 -1.85 -21.50
N ARG A 42 -4.10 -0.60 -21.58
CA ARG A 42 -2.83 -0.26 -22.23
C ARG A 42 -1.63 -0.97 -21.61
N GLU A 43 -1.50 -0.95 -20.28
CA GLU A 43 -0.38 -1.59 -19.58
C GLU A 43 -0.41 -3.13 -19.69
N THR A 44 -1.56 -3.72 -20.00
CA THR A 44 -1.68 -5.15 -20.24
C THR A 44 -1.29 -5.52 -21.66
N VAL A 45 -1.71 -4.71 -22.66
CA VAL A 45 -1.42 -4.95 -24.08
C VAL A 45 0.04 -4.61 -24.41
N ASP A 46 0.51 -3.46 -23.94
CA ASP A 46 1.84 -2.92 -24.26
C ASP A 46 2.50 -2.35 -22.98
N PRO A 47 3.04 -3.22 -22.11
CA PRO A 47 3.80 -2.75 -20.95
C PRO A 47 5.13 -2.18 -21.43
N SER A 48 5.33 -0.88 -21.22
CA SER A 48 6.66 -0.28 -21.38
C SER A 48 7.60 -0.78 -20.25
N GLY A 49 8.87 -0.64 -20.46
CA GLY A 49 9.92 -1.07 -19.54
C GLY A 49 10.67 -2.30 -20.05
N GLU A 50 11.96 -2.37 -19.72
CA GLU A 50 12.83 -3.44 -20.15
C GLU A 50 12.50 -4.74 -19.39
N ARG A 51 12.06 -5.76 -20.13
CA ARG A 51 11.72 -7.06 -19.59
C ARG A 51 12.98 -7.85 -19.24
N VAL A 52 13.01 -8.46 -18.06
CA VAL A 52 14.03 -9.46 -17.71
C VAL A 52 13.55 -10.84 -18.18
N THR A 53 14.30 -11.46 -19.12
CA THR A 53 13.90 -12.75 -19.73
C THR A 53 14.88 -13.88 -19.46
N GLU A 54 16.04 -13.61 -18.86
CA GLU A 54 17.03 -14.60 -18.49
C GLU A 54 17.64 -14.28 -17.12
N PRO A 55 18.06 -15.29 -16.33
CA PRO A 55 18.72 -15.06 -15.06
C PRO A 55 20.02 -14.27 -15.24
N LEU A 56 20.31 -13.33 -14.32
CA LEU A 56 21.53 -12.54 -14.34
C LEU A 56 22.30 -12.74 -13.05
N ILE A 57 23.64 -12.68 -13.12
CA ILE A 57 24.52 -12.62 -11.94
C ILE A 57 25.55 -11.51 -12.10
N ARG A 58 25.93 -10.89 -10.98
CA ARG A 58 26.97 -9.86 -10.98
C ARG A 58 28.37 -10.47 -11.06
N ARG A 59 29.12 -10.09 -12.09
CA ARG A 59 30.52 -10.51 -12.29
C ARG A 59 31.36 -9.32 -12.71
N GLY A 60 32.37 -8.99 -11.93
CA GLY A 60 33.25 -7.85 -12.22
C GLY A 60 32.52 -6.50 -12.21
N GLY A 61 31.48 -6.36 -11.39
CA GLY A 61 30.67 -5.14 -11.27
C GLY A 61 29.49 -5.04 -12.24
N GLU A 62 29.36 -5.94 -13.23
CA GLU A 62 28.30 -5.92 -14.24
C GLU A 62 27.35 -7.12 -14.08
N LEU A 63 26.05 -6.88 -14.31
CA LEU A 63 25.06 -7.95 -14.45
C LEU A 63 25.26 -8.66 -15.80
N ARG A 64 25.43 -9.98 -15.77
CA ARG A 64 25.64 -10.81 -16.96
C ARG A 64 24.69 -12.01 -16.98
N PRO A 65 24.18 -12.36 -18.16
CA PRO A 65 23.35 -13.54 -18.35
C PRO A 65 24.00 -14.82 -17.80
N THR A 66 23.16 -15.70 -17.25
CA THR A 66 23.55 -17.02 -16.77
C THR A 66 22.39 -18.00 -16.90
N ASP A 67 22.61 -19.27 -16.59
CA ASP A 67 21.56 -20.27 -16.50
C ASP A 67 20.90 -20.30 -15.11
N TRP A 68 19.71 -20.91 -15.04
CA TRP A 68 18.93 -21.01 -13.82
C TRP A 68 19.65 -21.76 -12.68
N ASP A 69 20.39 -22.85 -13.01
CA ASP A 69 21.08 -23.62 -11.98
C ASP A 69 22.21 -22.82 -11.34
N THR A 70 22.96 -22.07 -12.14
CA THR A 70 24.00 -21.16 -11.64
C THR A 70 23.39 -20.04 -10.78
N ALA A 71 22.31 -19.40 -11.23
CA ALA A 71 21.66 -18.31 -10.48
C ALA A 71 21.09 -18.79 -9.15
N LEU A 72 20.27 -19.87 -9.20
CA LEU A 72 19.67 -20.48 -8.00
C LEU A 72 20.74 -21.04 -7.06
N GLY A 73 21.79 -21.68 -7.60
CA GLY A 73 22.90 -22.19 -6.81
C GLY A 73 23.64 -21.09 -6.06
N THR A 74 23.92 -19.97 -6.75
CA THR A 74 24.56 -18.79 -6.15
C THR A 74 23.71 -18.19 -5.03
N ALA A 75 22.42 -17.95 -5.30
CA ALA A 75 21.48 -17.43 -4.31
C ALA A 75 21.35 -18.36 -3.09
N SER A 76 21.12 -19.65 -3.33
CA SER A 76 20.92 -20.63 -2.26
C SER A 76 22.13 -20.82 -1.36
N VAL A 77 23.35 -20.83 -1.91
CA VAL A 77 24.59 -20.91 -1.11
C VAL A 77 24.69 -19.70 -0.16
N ARG A 78 24.42 -18.49 -0.65
CA ARG A 78 24.47 -17.26 0.17
C ARG A 78 23.38 -17.25 1.27
N ILE A 79 22.18 -17.71 0.94
CA ILE A 79 21.10 -17.85 1.92
C ILE A 79 21.52 -18.87 3.01
N ILE A 80 22.03 -20.04 2.64
CA ILE A 80 22.46 -21.07 3.60
C ILE A 80 23.61 -20.54 4.50
N GLU A 81 24.58 -19.82 3.94
CA GLU A 81 25.67 -19.22 4.70
C GLU A 81 25.14 -18.17 5.71
N ALA A 82 24.18 -17.34 5.32
CA ALA A 82 23.54 -16.36 6.19
C ALA A 82 22.75 -17.05 7.33
N LEU A 83 21.92 -18.06 7.00
CA LEU A 83 21.15 -18.82 7.97
C LEU A 83 22.00 -19.56 9.01
N ARG A 84 23.24 -19.96 8.67
CA ARG A 84 24.18 -20.54 9.64
C ARG A 84 24.65 -19.54 10.71
N LYS A 85 24.59 -18.25 10.43
CA LYS A 85 24.90 -17.19 11.40
C LYS A 85 23.69 -16.86 12.27
N GLY A 86 22.47 -16.98 11.71
CA GLY A 86 21.20 -16.73 12.40
C GLY A 86 20.06 -16.54 11.41
N ASN A 87 18.84 -16.83 11.81
CA ASN A 87 17.67 -16.76 10.94
C ASN A 87 17.45 -15.33 10.40
N ASP A 88 17.63 -14.35 11.24
CA ASP A 88 17.42 -12.92 10.90
C ASP A 88 18.56 -12.32 10.04
N ASN A 89 19.61 -13.11 9.68
CA ASN A 89 20.60 -12.71 8.67
C ASN A 89 20.06 -12.81 7.23
N VAL A 90 18.82 -13.26 7.05
CA VAL A 90 18.13 -13.27 5.75
C VAL A 90 16.86 -12.43 5.87
N ALA A 91 16.73 -11.42 5.03
CA ALA A 91 15.51 -10.65 4.86
C ALA A 91 14.82 -11.01 3.55
N VAL A 92 13.48 -11.04 3.57
CA VAL A 92 12.64 -11.33 2.41
C VAL A 92 11.58 -10.24 2.28
N LEU A 93 11.54 -9.57 1.12
CA LEU A 93 10.64 -8.46 0.85
C LEU A 93 9.71 -8.80 -0.33
N GLY A 94 8.44 -9.04 -0.03
CA GLY A 94 7.39 -9.35 -1.00
C GLY A 94 6.62 -8.13 -1.51
N SER A 95 5.51 -8.38 -2.19
CA SER A 95 4.76 -7.34 -2.87
C SER A 95 3.27 -7.62 -2.98
N GLY A 96 2.46 -6.56 -2.98
CA GLY A 96 1.07 -6.60 -3.43
C GLY A 96 0.90 -6.81 -4.96
N GLN A 97 1.97 -7.10 -5.68
CA GLN A 97 1.96 -7.50 -7.10
C GLN A 97 2.09 -9.01 -7.28
N GLN A 98 2.06 -9.79 -6.23
CA GLN A 98 2.05 -11.26 -6.26
C GLN A 98 0.62 -11.80 -6.17
N THR A 99 0.38 -13.03 -6.67
CA THR A 99 -0.86 -13.77 -6.36
C THR A 99 -0.93 -14.14 -4.88
N ASN A 100 -2.09 -14.52 -4.38
CA ASN A 100 -2.25 -14.99 -3.00
C ASN A 100 -1.32 -16.18 -2.72
N GLU A 101 -1.24 -17.10 -3.66
CA GLU A 101 -0.43 -18.32 -3.58
C GLU A 101 1.07 -18.01 -3.54
N ALA A 102 1.51 -17.06 -4.38
CA ALA A 102 2.92 -16.65 -4.38
C ALA A 102 3.30 -15.91 -3.10
N ALA A 103 2.44 -15.00 -2.62
CA ALA A 103 2.65 -14.32 -1.34
C ALA A 103 2.65 -15.30 -0.17
N TYR A 104 1.71 -16.26 -0.15
CA TYR A 104 1.64 -17.31 0.86
C TYR A 104 2.89 -18.19 0.85
N ALA A 105 3.30 -18.70 -0.32
CA ALA A 105 4.47 -19.54 -0.46
C ALA A 105 5.77 -18.82 -0.02
N LEU A 106 5.90 -17.54 -0.37
CA LEU A 106 7.03 -16.71 0.05
C LEU A 106 7.03 -16.49 1.58
N GLY A 107 5.89 -16.22 2.17
CA GLY A 107 5.73 -16.09 3.63
C GLY A 107 5.99 -17.39 4.37
N LYS A 108 5.51 -18.53 3.84
CA LYS A 108 5.79 -19.87 4.37
C LYS A 108 7.29 -20.20 4.29
N LEU A 109 7.95 -19.89 3.17
CA LEU A 109 9.38 -20.07 3.02
C LEU A 109 10.19 -19.20 3.99
N ALA A 110 9.87 -17.92 4.09
CA ALA A 110 10.59 -17.01 4.99
C ALA A 110 10.45 -17.44 6.46
N ARG A 111 9.25 -17.75 6.91
CA ARG A 111 8.98 -18.03 8.34
C ARG A 111 9.08 -19.49 8.70
N GLY A 112 8.53 -20.38 7.88
CA GLY A 112 8.55 -21.83 8.09
C GLY A 112 9.85 -22.48 7.64
N GLY A 113 10.46 -21.96 6.56
CA GLY A 113 11.71 -22.42 6.01
C GLY A 113 12.93 -21.80 6.67
N PHE A 114 13.11 -20.49 6.52
CA PHE A 114 14.26 -19.75 7.05
C PHE A 114 14.12 -19.43 8.55
N GLY A 115 12.90 -19.31 9.04
CA GLY A 115 12.62 -18.95 10.42
C GLY A 115 12.88 -17.47 10.72
N THR A 116 12.99 -16.64 9.71
CA THR A 116 13.29 -15.20 9.88
C THR A 116 12.05 -14.39 10.27
N ARG A 117 12.25 -13.39 11.14
CA ARG A 117 11.28 -12.32 11.42
C ARG A 117 11.34 -11.22 10.35
N TYR A 118 12.42 -11.15 9.59
CA TYR A 118 12.65 -10.11 8.58
C TYR A 118 11.96 -10.48 7.26
N TYR A 119 10.64 -10.65 7.37
CA TYR A 119 9.73 -10.77 6.25
C TYR A 119 8.74 -9.62 6.28
N ASP A 120 8.61 -8.91 5.18
CA ASP A 120 7.57 -7.92 4.96
C ASP A 120 7.24 -7.81 3.46
N ALA A 121 6.22 -7.02 3.14
CA ALA A 121 5.85 -6.71 1.77
C ALA A 121 5.62 -5.21 1.60
N ASN A 122 5.78 -4.72 0.39
CA ASN A 122 5.58 -3.30 0.09
C ASN A 122 4.14 -2.80 0.34
N THR A 123 3.23 -3.68 0.71
CA THR A 123 1.89 -3.32 1.20
C THR A 123 1.93 -2.51 2.49
N THR A 124 2.97 -2.71 3.32
CA THR A 124 3.22 -1.94 4.53
C THR A 124 3.59 -0.48 4.22
N LEU A 125 4.21 -0.20 3.07
CA LEU A 125 4.53 1.16 2.63
C LEU A 125 3.30 1.95 2.12
N CYS A 126 2.13 1.32 2.11
CA CYS A 126 0.94 1.81 1.41
C CYS A 126 -0.31 1.84 2.29
N MET A 127 -0.51 0.86 3.17
CA MET A 127 -1.78 0.62 3.85
C MET A 127 -1.66 0.27 5.34
N ALA A 128 -0.47 0.26 5.90
CA ALA A 128 -0.27 -0.18 7.28
C ALA A 128 -1.06 0.66 8.30
N SER A 129 -1.15 1.98 8.08
CA SER A 129 -1.93 2.90 8.91
C SER A 129 -3.43 2.58 8.89
N ALA A 130 -4.00 2.35 7.70
CA ALA A 130 -5.40 1.93 7.59
C ALA A 130 -5.66 0.56 8.23
N VAL A 131 -4.77 -0.42 7.98
CA VAL A 131 -4.85 -1.75 8.61
C VAL A 131 -4.84 -1.63 10.13
N ARG A 132 -3.90 -0.86 10.67
CA ARG A 132 -3.79 -0.64 12.11
C ARG A 132 -5.05 0.01 12.68
N ALA A 133 -5.58 1.03 11.99
CA ALA A 133 -6.80 1.72 12.36
C ALA A 133 -8.01 0.78 12.40
N TYR A 134 -8.22 -0.04 11.38
CA TYR A 134 -9.32 -1.02 11.35
C TYR A 134 -9.19 -2.07 12.45
N VAL A 135 -8.00 -2.64 12.64
CA VAL A 135 -7.76 -3.63 13.71
C VAL A 135 -8.04 -3.05 15.09
N GLN A 136 -7.63 -1.81 15.35
CA GLN A 136 -7.90 -1.14 16.63
C GLN A 136 -9.38 -0.83 16.81
N ALA A 137 -10.08 -0.37 15.76
CA ALA A 137 -11.48 0.01 15.83
C ALA A 137 -12.42 -1.19 15.88
N PHE A 138 -12.20 -2.15 14.99
CA PHE A 138 -13.14 -3.21 14.69
C PHE A 138 -12.63 -4.62 15.06
N GLY A 139 -11.36 -4.74 15.41
CA GLY A 139 -10.74 -6.04 15.71
C GLY A 139 -10.22 -6.80 14.49
N SER A 140 -10.38 -6.29 13.28
CA SER A 140 -9.89 -6.91 12.04
C SER A 140 -9.63 -5.87 10.95
N ASP A 141 -8.75 -6.20 10.01
CA ASP A 141 -8.51 -5.40 8.80
C ASP A 141 -9.68 -5.46 7.82
N ALA A 142 -9.71 -4.54 6.92
CA ALA A 142 -10.60 -4.32 5.79
C ALA A 142 -11.79 -3.38 6.05
N PRO A 143 -12.18 -2.62 5.01
CA PRO A 143 -13.32 -1.72 5.09
C PRO A 143 -14.62 -2.50 5.34
N PRO A 144 -15.51 -1.99 6.24
CA PRO A 144 -16.83 -2.55 6.43
C PRO A 144 -17.71 -2.48 5.17
N PRO A 145 -17.81 -1.32 4.46
CA PRO A 145 -18.61 -1.20 3.25
C PRO A 145 -18.05 -1.99 2.06
N THR A 146 -18.87 -2.13 1.04
CA THR A 146 -18.57 -2.75 -0.24
C THR A 146 -18.82 -1.76 -1.39
N TYR A 147 -18.54 -2.16 -2.63
CA TYR A 147 -18.88 -1.33 -3.79
C TYR A 147 -20.39 -1.21 -3.99
N ASP A 148 -21.16 -2.19 -3.52
CA ASP A 148 -22.62 -2.19 -3.60
C ASP A 148 -23.24 -1.08 -2.73
N ASP A 149 -22.49 -0.55 -1.75
CA ASP A 149 -22.94 0.54 -0.88
C ASP A 149 -22.78 1.93 -1.53
N ILE A 150 -21.99 2.06 -2.59
CA ILE A 150 -21.69 3.35 -3.23
C ILE A 150 -22.96 4.05 -3.76
N PRO A 151 -23.87 3.36 -4.49
CA PRO A 151 -25.09 4.01 -5.01
C PRO A 151 -26.07 4.48 -3.91
N ASP A 152 -25.96 3.90 -2.71
CA ASP A 152 -26.88 4.20 -1.59
C ASP A 152 -26.40 5.35 -0.70
N ALA A 153 -25.15 5.80 -0.87
CA ALA A 153 -24.59 6.94 -0.16
C ALA A 153 -25.18 8.26 -0.68
N ARG A 154 -25.27 9.26 0.21
CA ARG A 154 -25.66 10.63 -0.12
C ARG A 154 -24.50 11.59 -0.13
N SER A 155 -23.51 11.34 0.71
CA SER A 155 -22.27 12.13 0.75
C SER A 155 -21.08 11.22 0.52
N HIS A 156 -20.20 11.60 -0.38
CA HIS A 156 -18.94 10.96 -0.68
C HIS A 156 -17.79 11.87 -0.25
N VAL A 157 -17.18 11.58 0.90
CA VAL A 157 -16.02 12.33 1.40
C VAL A 157 -14.73 11.61 0.97
N ILE A 158 -13.92 12.23 0.13
CA ILE A 158 -12.64 11.69 -0.34
C ILE A 158 -11.51 12.46 0.32
N TRP A 159 -10.70 11.80 1.15
CA TRP A 159 -9.64 12.39 1.95
C TRP A 159 -8.26 11.91 1.54
N GLY A 160 -7.39 12.83 1.12
CA GLY A 160 -6.01 12.55 0.73
C GLY A 160 -5.89 11.48 -0.37
N ALA A 161 -6.78 11.54 -1.38
CA ALA A 161 -6.84 10.55 -2.45
C ALA A 161 -7.30 11.16 -3.78
N ASN A 162 -6.83 10.59 -4.89
CA ASN A 162 -7.25 10.93 -6.23
C ASN A 162 -7.76 9.69 -6.98
N PRO A 163 -8.96 9.16 -6.64
CA PRO A 163 -9.50 7.94 -7.25
C PRO A 163 -9.80 8.08 -8.74
N LYS A 164 -10.08 9.28 -9.26
CA LYS A 164 -10.22 9.51 -10.71
C LYS A 164 -8.99 9.05 -11.50
N ILE A 165 -7.81 9.15 -10.87
CA ILE A 165 -6.54 8.70 -11.42
C ILE A 165 -6.17 7.29 -10.95
N ALA A 166 -6.29 7.00 -9.66
CA ALA A 166 -5.81 5.75 -9.07
C ALA A 166 -6.79 4.58 -9.26
N HIS A 167 -8.11 4.84 -9.23
CA HIS A 167 -9.19 3.86 -9.24
C HIS A 167 -10.32 4.23 -10.21
N PRO A 168 -10.07 4.43 -11.52
CA PRO A 168 -11.00 5.11 -12.44
C PRO A 168 -12.37 4.42 -12.59
N VAL A 169 -12.45 3.09 -12.42
CA VAL A 169 -13.72 2.36 -12.50
C VAL A 169 -14.57 2.66 -11.26
N MET A 170 -14.00 2.56 -10.07
CA MET A 170 -14.69 2.89 -8.82
C MET A 170 -15.09 4.37 -8.78
N TYR A 171 -14.21 5.27 -9.24
CA TYR A 171 -14.53 6.70 -9.27
C TYR A 171 -15.76 7.02 -10.10
N ARG A 172 -16.01 6.30 -11.21
CA ARG A 172 -17.24 6.50 -11.99
C ARG A 172 -18.49 6.22 -11.16
N TRP A 173 -18.50 5.15 -10.35
CA TRP A 173 -19.66 4.87 -9.48
C TRP A 173 -19.86 5.94 -8.43
N ILE A 174 -18.77 6.44 -7.83
CA ILE A 174 -18.80 7.55 -6.87
C ILE A 174 -19.35 8.81 -7.54
N ALA A 175 -18.84 9.17 -8.72
CA ALA A 175 -19.28 10.35 -9.44
C ALA A 175 -20.73 10.23 -9.92
N ASP A 176 -21.16 9.04 -10.39
CA ASP A 176 -22.54 8.79 -10.79
C ASP A 176 -23.49 8.93 -9.60
N SER A 177 -23.13 8.38 -8.42
CA SER A 177 -23.91 8.51 -7.19
C SER A 177 -23.97 9.96 -6.68
N ALA A 178 -22.86 10.67 -6.68
CA ALA A 178 -22.82 12.09 -6.28
C ALA A 178 -23.68 12.97 -7.19
N ASN A 179 -23.72 12.70 -8.50
CA ASN A 179 -24.51 13.46 -9.47
C ASN A 179 -26.02 13.14 -9.43
N ASP A 180 -26.44 12.01 -8.81
CA ASP A 180 -27.85 11.56 -8.78
C ASP A 180 -28.59 11.91 -7.50
N ASP A 181 -28.39 12.97 -6.81
CA ASP A 181 -28.95 13.39 -5.52
C ASP A 181 -27.93 13.29 -4.35
N GLY A 182 -26.66 13.11 -4.63
CA GLY A 182 -25.58 13.09 -3.64
C GLY A 182 -24.71 14.33 -3.70
N GLU A 183 -23.58 14.29 -3.01
CA GLU A 183 -22.54 15.30 -3.06
C GLU A 183 -21.15 14.67 -3.03
N LEU A 184 -20.17 15.33 -3.64
CA LEU A 184 -18.77 14.97 -3.61
C LEU A 184 -17.96 16.01 -2.84
N ILE A 185 -17.36 15.60 -1.74
CA ILE A 185 -16.48 16.45 -0.92
C ILE A 185 -15.07 15.90 -1.01
N VAL A 186 -14.09 16.77 -1.26
CA VAL A 186 -12.68 16.37 -1.34
C VAL A 186 -11.85 17.16 -0.33
N VAL A 187 -11.04 16.45 0.46
CA VAL A 187 -10.04 17.00 1.36
C VAL A 187 -8.65 16.64 0.82
N ASP A 188 -7.98 17.60 0.24
CA ASP A 188 -6.65 17.45 -0.38
C ASP A 188 -5.97 18.82 -0.47
N PRO A 189 -4.70 18.98 -0.12
CA PRO A 189 -4.01 20.28 -0.23
C PRO A 189 -3.89 20.78 -1.67
N VAL A 190 -3.91 19.87 -2.65
CA VAL A 190 -3.79 20.19 -4.08
C VAL A 190 -5.14 19.99 -4.78
N GLU A 191 -5.50 20.87 -5.71
CA GLU A 191 -6.64 20.64 -6.58
C GLU A 191 -6.32 19.53 -7.59
N SER A 192 -6.60 18.31 -7.14
CA SER A 192 -6.41 17.11 -7.95
C SER A 192 -7.55 16.94 -8.94
N GLU A 193 -7.40 16.02 -9.92
CA GLU A 193 -8.46 15.72 -10.89
C GLU A 193 -9.77 15.25 -10.24
N THR A 194 -9.71 14.70 -9.03
CA THR A 194 -10.90 14.38 -8.23
C THR A 194 -11.45 15.63 -7.55
N ALA A 195 -10.60 16.48 -7.00
CA ALA A 195 -10.99 17.72 -6.34
C ALA A 195 -11.64 18.72 -7.31
N ALA A 196 -11.22 18.72 -8.57
CA ALA A 196 -11.81 19.54 -9.63
C ALA A 196 -13.28 19.19 -9.95
N ASP A 197 -13.75 18.01 -9.58
CA ASP A 197 -15.16 17.59 -9.75
C ASP A 197 -15.98 17.77 -8.45
N ALA A 198 -15.36 18.21 -7.34
CA ALA A 198 -16.00 18.26 -6.03
C ALA A 198 -16.98 19.46 -5.88
N ASP A 199 -18.09 19.23 -5.18
CA ASP A 199 -19.01 20.28 -4.73
C ASP A 199 -18.35 21.13 -3.62
N LEU A 200 -17.53 20.49 -2.76
CA LEU A 200 -16.75 21.15 -1.72
C LEU A 200 -15.30 20.64 -1.75
N HIS A 201 -14.34 21.54 -1.92
CA HIS A 201 -12.90 21.23 -1.78
C HIS A 201 -12.32 21.91 -0.54
N VAL A 202 -11.83 21.13 0.41
CA VAL A 202 -11.17 21.60 1.64
C VAL A 202 -9.66 21.35 1.51
N ARG A 203 -8.84 22.38 1.73
CA ARG A 203 -7.38 22.33 1.54
C ARG A 203 -6.64 22.48 2.88
N PRO A 204 -6.32 21.38 3.58
CA PRO A 204 -5.50 21.46 4.79
C PRO A 204 -4.02 21.68 4.47
N GLU A 205 -3.29 22.23 5.42
CA GLU A 205 -1.83 22.22 5.38
C GLU A 205 -1.31 20.76 5.41
N PRO A 206 -0.33 20.36 4.56
CA PRO A 206 0.17 18.99 4.53
C PRO A 206 0.70 18.52 5.89
N GLY A 207 0.21 17.36 6.34
CA GLY A 207 0.56 16.75 7.62
C GLY A 207 -0.32 17.16 8.80
N THR A 208 -1.35 17.98 8.57
CA THR A 208 -2.30 18.40 9.61
C THR A 208 -3.66 17.70 9.52
N ASP A 209 -3.77 16.67 8.69
CA ASP A 209 -5.00 15.89 8.48
C ASP A 209 -5.64 15.39 9.78
N LEU A 210 -4.81 14.99 10.77
CA LEU A 210 -5.30 14.57 12.07
C LEU A 210 -5.95 15.73 12.85
N ALA A 211 -5.37 16.93 12.79
CA ALA A 211 -5.96 18.10 13.43
C ALA A 211 -7.32 18.41 12.81
N LEU A 212 -7.42 18.43 11.48
CA LEU A 212 -8.67 18.66 10.76
C LEU A 212 -9.73 17.58 11.08
N ALA A 213 -9.37 16.30 11.00
CA ALA A 213 -10.31 15.21 11.30
C ALA A 213 -10.86 15.29 12.73
N ARG A 214 -10.01 15.66 13.70
CA ARG A 214 -10.42 15.87 15.10
C ARG A 214 -11.27 17.14 15.27
N ALA A 215 -11.01 18.21 14.51
CA ALA A 215 -11.85 19.41 14.50
C ALA A 215 -13.26 19.11 13.98
N VAL A 216 -13.37 18.34 12.87
CA VAL A 216 -14.65 17.89 12.30
C VAL A 216 -15.42 17.01 13.30
N LEU A 217 -14.75 16.08 13.97
CA LEU A 217 -15.36 15.24 14.99
C LEU A 217 -15.82 16.04 16.21
N ALA A 218 -15.02 17.03 16.67
CA ALA A 218 -15.40 17.92 17.77
C ALA A 218 -16.64 18.74 17.39
N HIS A 219 -16.67 19.32 16.20
CA HIS A 219 -17.83 20.07 15.71
C HIS A 219 -19.09 19.17 15.62
N ALA A 220 -18.96 17.96 15.08
CA ALA A 220 -20.08 17.01 15.00
C ALA A 220 -20.65 16.63 16.39
N VAL A 221 -19.78 16.52 17.41
CA VAL A 221 -20.20 16.27 18.79
C VAL A 221 -20.93 17.50 19.39
N ASP A 222 -20.37 18.69 19.19
CA ASP A 222 -20.91 19.96 19.73
C ASP A 222 -22.24 20.33 19.08
N ASP A 223 -22.40 20.05 17.78
CA ASP A 223 -23.63 20.35 17.01
C ASP A 223 -24.70 19.25 17.16
N GLY A 224 -24.40 18.19 17.91
CA GLY A 224 -25.37 17.15 18.26
C GLY A 224 -25.62 16.11 17.15
N LEU A 225 -24.71 15.93 16.20
CA LEU A 225 -24.79 14.91 15.13
C LEU A 225 -24.56 13.48 15.64
N VAL A 226 -24.34 13.30 16.94
CA VAL A 226 -24.07 11.99 17.55
C VAL A 226 -25.29 11.10 17.55
N ASP A 227 -25.19 9.91 16.95
CA ASP A 227 -26.16 8.83 17.14
C ASP A 227 -25.95 8.15 18.51
N ARG A 228 -26.63 8.71 19.53
CA ARG A 228 -26.51 8.24 20.91
C ARG A 228 -26.92 6.78 21.07
N GLU A 229 -27.93 6.31 20.33
CA GLU A 229 -28.42 4.93 20.43
C GLU A 229 -27.37 3.94 19.90
N PHE A 230 -26.77 4.23 18.74
CA PHE A 230 -25.70 3.44 18.17
C PHE A 230 -24.45 3.43 19.07
N VAL A 231 -24.03 4.61 19.55
CA VAL A 231 -22.85 4.76 20.41
C VAL A 231 -22.99 3.95 21.70
N GLU A 232 -24.11 4.06 22.40
CA GLU A 232 -24.33 3.37 23.68
C GLU A 232 -24.39 1.83 23.52
N ARG A 233 -24.97 1.34 22.42
CA ARG A 233 -25.18 -0.09 22.23
C ARG A 233 -23.99 -0.81 21.60
N HIS A 234 -23.30 -0.18 20.66
CA HIS A 234 -22.38 -0.85 19.75
C HIS A 234 -20.93 -0.39 19.84
N THR A 235 -20.65 0.59 20.72
CA THR A 235 -19.29 1.15 20.83
C THR A 235 -18.79 1.18 22.27
N GLU A 236 -17.49 1.39 22.43
CA GLU A 236 -16.83 1.66 23.72
C GLU A 236 -15.77 2.77 23.56
N GLY A 237 -15.52 3.51 24.65
CA GLY A 237 -14.51 4.57 24.69
C GLY A 237 -14.99 5.97 24.29
N PHE A 238 -16.31 6.18 24.01
CA PHE A 238 -16.85 7.45 23.55
C PHE A 238 -16.53 8.64 24.48
N GLU A 239 -16.78 8.52 25.76
CA GLU A 239 -16.53 9.61 26.73
C GLU A 239 -15.04 9.99 26.84
N ALA A 240 -14.15 9.00 26.74
CA ALA A 240 -12.70 9.23 26.70
C ALA A 240 -12.28 9.95 25.42
N MET A 241 -12.87 9.57 24.29
CA MET A 241 -12.68 10.23 23.00
C MET A 241 -13.14 11.68 23.06
N VAL A 242 -14.36 11.96 23.52
CA VAL A 242 -14.88 13.32 23.68
C VAL A 242 -13.97 14.15 24.59
N GLY A 243 -13.53 13.61 25.72
CA GLY A 243 -12.59 14.29 26.62
C GLY A 243 -11.22 14.59 26.04
N SER A 244 -10.87 14.01 24.89
CA SER A 244 -9.59 14.22 24.17
C SER A 244 -9.74 15.12 22.93
N LEU A 245 -10.97 15.57 22.61
CA LEU A 245 -11.19 16.42 21.45
C LEU A 245 -10.55 17.82 21.66
N PRO A 246 -9.93 18.37 20.61
CA PRO A 246 -9.41 19.74 20.65
C PRO A 246 -10.55 20.77 20.59
N ASP A 247 -10.21 22.00 20.93
CA ASP A 247 -11.03 23.14 20.54
C ASP A 247 -11.09 23.25 19.01
N VAL A 248 -12.31 23.44 18.47
CA VAL A 248 -12.55 23.44 17.01
C VAL A 248 -11.76 24.55 16.32
N ASP A 249 -11.78 25.78 16.86
CA ASP A 249 -11.11 26.91 16.24
C ASP A 249 -9.58 26.72 16.23
N VAL A 250 -9.01 26.22 17.33
CA VAL A 250 -7.56 25.93 17.44
C VAL A 250 -7.12 24.84 16.46
N ALA A 251 -7.91 23.78 16.34
CA ALA A 251 -7.57 22.69 15.43
C ALA A 251 -7.78 23.08 13.96
N ALA A 252 -8.78 23.86 13.66
CA ALA A 252 -9.02 24.44 12.33
C ALA A 252 -7.87 25.38 11.92
N GLU A 253 -7.42 26.27 12.82
CA GLU A 253 -6.25 27.12 12.60
C GLU A 253 -4.98 26.29 12.37
N THR A 254 -4.76 25.23 13.16
CA THR A 254 -3.63 24.29 12.98
C THR A 254 -3.67 23.62 11.59
N ALA A 255 -4.86 23.32 11.11
CA ALA A 255 -5.04 22.70 9.79
C ALA A 255 -4.97 23.72 8.63
N GLY A 256 -4.90 25.03 8.91
CA GLY A 256 -4.99 26.09 7.91
C GLY A 256 -6.38 26.20 7.26
N VAL A 257 -7.45 25.74 7.94
CA VAL A 257 -8.81 25.67 7.44
C VAL A 257 -9.71 26.53 8.31
N SER A 258 -10.68 27.26 7.72
CA SER A 258 -11.63 28.06 8.51
C SER A 258 -12.64 27.17 9.26
N ALA A 259 -13.12 27.63 10.40
CA ALA A 259 -14.17 26.96 11.17
C ALA A 259 -15.45 26.75 10.36
N ASP A 260 -15.81 27.66 9.45
CA ASP A 260 -16.94 27.48 8.53
C ASP A 260 -16.76 26.25 7.63
N ARG A 261 -15.55 26.03 7.12
CA ARG A 261 -15.24 24.82 6.31
C ARG A 261 -15.25 23.54 7.13
N VAL A 262 -14.86 23.61 8.40
CA VAL A 262 -14.99 22.47 9.33
C VAL A 262 -16.47 22.13 9.54
N ALA A 263 -17.33 23.14 9.72
CA ALA A 263 -18.77 22.96 9.86
C ALA A 263 -19.42 22.38 8.58
N GLU A 264 -19.06 22.91 7.40
CA GLU A 264 -19.54 22.38 6.11
C GLU A 264 -19.14 20.89 5.92
N LEU A 265 -17.91 20.53 6.27
CA LEU A 265 -17.44 19.13 6.20
C LEU A 265 -18.13 18.24 7.23
N ALA A 266 -18.44 18.74 8.44
CA ALA A 266 -19.18 17.99 9.45
C ALA A 266 -20.63 17.73 9.04
N ALA A 267 -21.27 18.69 8.37
CA ALA A 267 -22.66 18.57 7.90
C ALA A 267 -22.85 17.40 6.91
N ALA A 268 -21.83 16.99 6.18
CA ALA A 268 -21.89 15.81 5.32
C ALA A 268 -22.31 14.54 6.08
N PHE A 269 -22.02 14.48 7.38
CA PHE A 269 -22.31 13.32 8.24
C PHE A 269 -23.73 13.29 8.82
N GLU A 270 -24.58 14.25 8.49
CA GLU A 270 -26.03 14.21 8.76
C GLU A 270 -26.75 13.16 7.88
N ALA A 271 -26.16 12.82 6.74
CA ALA A 271 -26.67 11.87 5.78
C ALA A 271 -25.88 10.55 5.81
N ARG A 272 -26.26 9.59 4.97
CA ARG A 272 -25.46 8.37 4.75
C ARG A 272 -24.18 8.73 4.00
N THR A 273 -23.06 8.63 4.68
CA THR A 273 -21.77 9.09 4.20
C THR A 273 -20.77 7.95 4.06
N LEU A 274 -20.17 7.82 2.88
CA LEU A 274 -18.99 7.00 2.66
C LEU A 274 -17.74 7.90 2.73
N VAL A 275 -16.82 7.56 3.64
CA VAL A 275 -15.53 8.25 3.79
C VAL A 275 -14.44 7.42 3.16
N TYR A 276 -13.88 7.92 2.06
CA TYR A 276 -12.78 7.27 1.36
C TYR A 276 -11.48 7.98 1.71
N TRP A 277 -10.43 7.23 2.01
CA TRP A 277 -9.11 7.85 2.17
C TRP A 277 -8.00 7.07 1.48
N GLY A 278 -6.94 7.77 1.10
CA GLY A 278 -5.81 7.20 0.39
C GLY A 278 -4.47 7.46 1.04
N MET A 279 -3.45 7.55 0.19
CA MET A 279 -2.05 7.69 0.62
C MET A 279 -1.75 9.04 1.28
N GLY A 280 -2.55 10.08 1.04
CA GLY A 280 -2.43 11.36 1.73
C GLY A 280 -2.59 11.20 3.25
N VAL A 281 -3.55 10.37 3.67
CA VAL A 281 -3.77 10.00 5.06
C VAL A 281 -2.74 8.98 5.54
N ASN A 282 -2.59 7.87 4.81
CA ASN A 282 -1.81 6.73 5.29
C ASN A 282 -0.31 7.01 5.42
N GLN A 283 0.30 7.66 4.41
CA GLN A 283 1.74 7.90 4.34
C GLN A 283 2.18 9.14 5.12
N SER A 284 1.79 9.21 6.37
CA SER A 284 2.08 10.25 7.35
C SER A 284 2.52 9.63 8.68
N VAL A 285 3.34 10.33 9.45
CA VAL A 285 3.71 9.92 10.83
C VAL A 285 2.51 9.86 11.78
N GLN A 286 1.36 10.39 11.40
CA GLN A 286 0.10 10.38 12.12
C GLN A 286 -1.02 9.66 11.33
N GLY A 287 -0.64 8.82 10.37
CA GLY A 287 -1.58 8.14 9.46
C GLY A 287 -2.59 7.26 10.20
N THR A 288 -2.14 6.48 11.19
CA THR A 288 -3.02 5.66 12.04
C THR A 288 -4.00 6.52 12.82
N GLY A 289 -3.55 7.61 13.46
CA GLY A 289 -4.40 8.53 14.20
C GLY A 289 -5.44 9.23 13.33
N THR A 290 -5.05 9.64 12.11
CA THR A 290 -5.97 10.26 11.15
C THR A 290 -7.04 9.24 10.69
N ALA A 291 -6.64 8.06 10.25
CA ALA A 291 -7.56 7.00 9.83
C ALA A 291 -8.51 6.61 10.98
N ARG A 292 -8.01 6.53 12.22
CA ARG A 292 -8.84 6.32 13.43
C ARG A 292 -9.86 7.43 13.61
N SER A 293 -9.48 8.70 13.44
CA SER A 293 -10.39 9.83 13.59
C SER A 293 -11.49 9.84 12.54
N LEU A 294 -11.20 9.41 11.30
CA LEU A 294 -12.22 9.22 10.25
C LEU A 294 -13.19 8.08 10.59
N ILE A 295 -12.68 6.99 11.18
CA ILE A 295 -13.52 5.90 11.70
C ILE A 295 -14.36 6.38 12.89
N ASP A 296 -13.76 7.12 13.84
CA ASP A 296 -14.45 7.67 15.00
C ASP A 296 -15.59 8.60 14.60
N LEU A 297 -15.40 9.39 13.53
CA LEU A 297 -16.44 10.25 12.97
C LEU A 297 -17.62 9.42 12.45
N CYS A 298 -17.36 8.36 11.69
CA CYS A 298 -18.40 7.43 11.26
C CYS A 298 -19.12 6.75 12.44
N LEU A 299 -18.37 6.32 13.48
CA LEU A 299 -18.95 5.70 14.65
C LEU A 299 -19.81 6.68 15.48
N ALA A 300 -19.35 7.92 15.67
CA ALA A 300 -20.06 8.93 16.44
C ALA A 300 -21.40 9.33 15.79
N THR A 301 -21.43 9.45 14.47
CA THR A 301 -22.59 9.91 13.70
C THR A 301 -23.52 8.77 13.24
N GLY A 302 -23.21 7.50 13.63
CA GLY A 302 -23.97 6.35 13.17
C GLY A 302 -23.79 6.04 11.67
N ASN A 303 -22.82 6.67 11.01
CA ASN A 303 -22.47 6.42 9.61
C ASN A 303 -21.67 5.11 9.48
N LEU A 304 -22.26 4.02 9.93
CA LEU A 304 -21.77 2.66 9.80
C LEU A 304 -22.95 1.75 9.49
N GLY A 305 -23.02 1.22 8.27
CA GLY A 305 -24.10 0.40 7.79
C GLY A 305 -24.24 0.46 6.27
N PRO A 306 -25.20 -0.23 5.67
CA PRO A 306 -25.40 -0.18 4.22
C PRO A 306 -25.50 1.25 3.68
N GLY A 307 -24.67 1.56 2.70
CA GLY A 307 -24.58 2.89 2.11
C GLY A 307 -23.75 3.91 2.91
N SER A 308 -23.05 3.50 3.97
CA SER A 308 -22.23 4.41 4.77
C SER A 308 -21.05 3.70 5.43
N GLY A 309 -20.01 4.44 5.77
CA GLY A 309 -18.88 3.95 6.54
C GLY A 309 -17.51 4.31 6.01
N PRO A 310 -16.46 3.88 6.73
CA PRO A 310 -15.07 4.15 6.37
C PRO A 310 -14.55 3.19 5.31
N PHE A 311 -13.93 3.71 4.24
CA PHE A 311 -13.42 2.94 3.10
C PHE A 311 -12.00 3.35 2.72
N SER A 312 -11.01 2.54 3.05
CA SER A 312 -9.62 2.81 2.65
C SER A 312 -9.34 2.40 1.19
N LEU A 313 -8.75 3.30 0.40
CA LEU A 313 -8.46 3.11 -1.02
C LEU A 313 -7.08 2.46 -1.21
N THR A 314 -7.05 1.15 -1.29
CA THR A 314 -5.83 0.37 -1.52
C THR A 314 -5.33 0.56 -2.96
N GLY A 315 -4.02 0.78 -3.14
CA GLY A 315 -3.43 1.04 -4.45
C GLY A 315 -3.12 -0.21 -5.28
N GLN A 316 -2.33 -1.14 -4.73
CA GLN A 316 -1.81 -2.30 -5.46
C GLN A 316 -2.83 -3.40 -5.64
N ALA A 317 -2.72 -4.12 -6.77
CA ALA A 317 -3.72 -5.08 -7.25
C ALA A 317 -4.11 -6.17 -6.25
N ASN A 318 -3.15 -6.70 -5.49
CA ASN A 318 -3.37 -7.75 -4.49
C ASN A 318 -2.82 -7.39 -3.10
N SER A 319 -2.89 -6.12 -2.72
CA SER A 319 -2.44 -5.71 -1.40
C SER A 319 -3.24 -6.35 -0.26
N MET A 320 -4.55 -6.52 -0.44
CA MET A 320 -5.41 -7.20 0.52
C MET A 320 -5.02 -8.68 0.67
N GLY A 321 -4.91 -9.41 -0.44
CA GLY A 321 -4.54 -10.83 -0.40
C GLY A 321 -3.16 -11.07 0.17
N ASN A 322 -2.19 -10.22 -0.15
CA ASN A 322 -0.86 -10.31 0.47
C ASN A 322 -0.96 -10.17 2.00
N ARG A 323 -1.75 -9.21 2.52
CA ARG A 323 -1.93 -9.02 3.96
C ARG A 323 -2.66 -10.18 4.63
N VAL A 324 -3.66 -10.77 3.97
CA VAL A 324 -4.40 -11.92 4.52
C VAL A 324 -3.55 -13.19 4.52
N CYS A 325 -2.77 -13.41 3.47
CA CYS A 325 -2.00 -14.65 3.28
C CYS A 325 -0.62 -14.64 3.93
N ALA A 326 0.02 -13.45 4.03
CA ALA A 326 1.41 -13.32 4.45
C ALA A 326 1.75 -11.95 5.07
N SER A 327 0.96 -11.50 6.04
CA SER A 327 1.21 -10.22 6.74
C SER A 327 2.52 -10.22 7.52
N THR A 328 3.14 -9.05 7.66
CA THR A 328 4.26 -8.81 8.57
C THR A 328 3.91 -9.06 10.03
N SER A 329 2.71 -8.66 10.44
CA SER A 329 2.28 -8.59 11.84
C SER A 329 1.36 -9.74 12.27
N SER A 330 1.02 -10.68 11.38
CA SER A 330 0.14 -11.81 11.69
C SER A 330 0.44 -13.04 10.84
N TRP A 331 -0.03 -14.19 11.29
CA TRP A 331 -0.13 -15.40 10.51
C TRP A 331 -1.31 -15.32 9.52
N PRO A 332 -1.41 -16.23 8.55
CA PRO A 332 -2.54 -16.27 7.61
C PRO A 332 -3.90 -16.14 8.30
N GLY A 333 -4.81 -15.35 7.71
CA GLY A 333 -6.13 -15.06 8.26
C GLY A 333 -6.15 -14.02 9.40
N TYR A 334 -5.08 -13.23 9.54
CA TYR A 334 -4.89 -12.24 10.63
C TYR A 334 -4.76 -12.87 12.02
N ARG A 335 -4.33 -14.12 12.14
CA ARG A 335 -4.05 -14.75 13.43
C ARG A 335 -2.91 -14.01 14.14
N PRO A 336 -3.10 -13.54 15.39
CA PRO A 336 -2.06 -12.85 16.15
C PRO A 336 -0.78 -13.67 16.30
N PHE A 337 0.36 -13.00 16.16
CA PHE A 337 1.69 -13.62 16.25
C PHE A 337 2.05 -14.08 17.66
N ASP A 338 1.62 -13.32 18.66
CA ASP A 338 1.90 -13.54 20.09
C ASP A 338 1.07 -14.66 20.72
N ASP A 339 0.04 -15.14 20.02
CA ASP A 339 -0.73 -16.32 20.47
C ASP A 339 -0.01 -17.63 20.11
N VAL A 340 0.45 -18.32 21.16
CA VAL A 340 1.15 -19.61 21.05
C VAL A 340 0.28 -20.68 20.39
N SER A 341 -1.04 -20.64 20.58
CA SER A 341 -1.97 -21.61 19.96
C SER A 341 -1.98 -21.46 18.44
N HIS A 342 -1.98 -20.23 17.94
CA HIS A 342 -1.89 -19.93 16.52
C HIS A 342 -0.57 -20.40 15.92
N ARG A 343 0.55 -20.12 16.58
CA ARG A 343 1.86 -20.60 16.13
C ARG A 343 1.92 -22.14 16.09
N LYS A 344 1.26 -22.81 17.04
CA LYS A 344 1.15 -24.28 17.04
C LYS A 344 0.32 -24.78 15.86
N THR A 345 -0.80 -24.13 15.54
CA THR A 345 -1.61 -24.45 14.36
C THR A 345 -0.77 -24.35 13.10
N ILE A 346 -0.07 -23.21 12.91
CA ILE A 346 0.81 -23.00 11.75
C ILE A 346 1.92 -24.06 11.69
N ALA A 347 2.57 -24.38 12.80
CA ALA A 347 3.62 -25.40 12.86
C ALA A 347 3.10 -26.79 12.45
N THR A 348 1.88 -27.12 12.81
CA THR A 348 1.23 -28.40 12.48
C THR A 348 0.88 -28.47 10.99
N GLU A 349 0.25 -27.41 10.45
CA GLU A 349 -0.16 -27.39 9.03
C GLU A 349 1.03 -27.33 8.07
N TRP A 350 2.12 -26.65 8.46
CA TRP A 350 3.33 -26.58 7.65
C TRP A 350 4.29 -27.75 7.87
N ASP A 351 3.98 -28.66 8.77
CA ASP A 351 4.83 -29.78 9.20
C ASP A 351 6.27 -29.34 9.56
N VAL A 352 6.37 -28.28 10.34
CA VAL A 352 7.65 -27.71 10.80
C VAL A 352 7.73 -27.69 12.33
N PRO A 353 8.93 -27.83 12.91
CA PRO A 353 9.09 -27.65 14.36
C PRO A 353 8.68 -26.23 14.76
N MET A 354 7.85 -26.09 15.80
CA MET A 354 7.41 -24.78 16.31
C MET A 354 8.59 -23.87 16.68
N THR A 355 9.75 -24.44 17.04
CA THR A 355 10.98 -23.70 17.34
C THR A 355 11.64 -23.08 16.10
N ARG A 356 11.25 -23.47 14.90
CA ARG A 356 11.69 -22.85 13.65
C ARG A 356 10.91 -21.58 13.36
N LEU A 357 9.63 -21.53 13.76
CA LEU A 357 8.79 -20.39 13.52
C LEU A 357 9.19 -19.20 14.41
N PRO A 358 9.22 -17.97 13.90
CA PRO A 358 9.45 -16.79 14.72
C PRO A 358 8.38 -16.68 15.81
N ASP A 359 8.75 -16.11 16.95
CA ASP A 359 7.90 -15.95 18.13
C ASP A 359 7.32 -14.52 18.25
N SER A 360 7.69 -13.66 17.35
CA SER A 360 7.26 -12.26 17.29
C SER A 360 7.21 -11.76 15.85
N SER A 361 6.45 -10.69 15.62
CA SER A 361 6.36 -10.01 14.32
C SER A 361 7.71 -9.41 13.89
N GLY A 362 7.88 -9.23 12.59
CA GLY A 362 9.00 -8.48 12.03
C GLY A 362 8.94 -6.99 12.35
N PRO A 363 10.05 -6.25 12.13
CA PRO A 363 10.15 -4.84 12.48
C PRO A 363 9.46 -3.89 11.47
N GLY A 364 8.98 -4.40 10.34
CA GLY A 364 8.43 -3.62 9.23
C GLY A 364 9.48 -3.24 8.18
N PHE A 365 9.01 -2.90 6.98
CA PHE A 365 9.84 -2.72 5.79
C PHE A 365 10.97 -1.70 5.96
N VAL A 366 10.67 -0.50 6.48
CA VAL A 366 11.65 0.57 6.70
C VAL A 366 12.76 0.11 7.66
N ARG A 367 12.38 -0.53 8.76
CA ARG A 367 13.35 -1.00 9.77
C ARG A 367 14.16 -2.21 9.31
N ILE A 368 13.67 -2.98 8.34
CA ILE A 368 14.48 -4.03 7.68
C ILE A 368 15.60 -3.37 6.90
N ILE A 369 15.35 -2.29 6.15
CA ILE A 369 16.40 -1.53 5.45
C ILE A 369 17.42 -0.96 6.45
N ASP A 370 16.97 -0.43 7.58
CA ASP A 370 17.89 0.02 8.64
C ASP A 370 18.76 -1.12 9.20
N ALA A 371 18.22 -2.34 9.26
CA ALA A 371 18.98 -3.52 9.69
C ALA A 371 20.05 -3.93 8.66
N LEU A 372 19.74 -3.82 7.36
CA LEU A 372 20.71 -4.00 6.27
C LEU A 372 21.86 -2.99 6.42
N ALA A 373 21.55 -1.72 6.59
CA ALA A 373 22.54 -0.64 6.73
C ALA A 373 23.47 -0.77 7.95
N ARG A 374 23.08 -1.59 8.93
CA ARG A 374 23.86 -1.86 10.16
C ARG A 374 24.64 -3.19 10.12
N ASP A 375 24.75 -3.83 8.94
CA ASP A 375 25.37 -5.16 8.77
C ASP A 375 24.73 -6.27 9.65
N ASN A 376 23.46 -6.14 9.97
CA ASN A 376 22.73 -7.15 10.75
C ASN A 376 22.06 -8.21 9.87
N VAL A 377 22.09 -8.02 8.56
CA VAL A 377 21.50 -8.92 7.55
C VAL A 377 22.48 -9.12 6.42
N ASP A 378 22.81 -10.36 6.12
CA ASP A 378 23.79 -10.70 5.07
C ASP A 378 23.14 -10.83 3.68
N VAL A 379 21.87 -11.22 3.61
CA VAL A 379 21.15 -11.47 2.36
C VAL A 379 19.78 -10.83 2.39
N CYS A 380 19.47 -10.07 1.34
CA CYS A 380 18.13 -9.55 1.09
C CYS A 380 17.58 -10.13 -0.20
N TRP A 381 16.38 -10.72 -0.15
CA TRP A 381 15.66 -11.20 -1.33
C TRP A 381 14.39 -10.36 -1.53
N THR A 382 14.35 -9.61 -2.63
CA THR A 382 13.18 -8.81 -3.02
C THR A 382 12.39 -9.49 -4.13
N VAL A 383 11.06 -9.51 -4.02
CA VAL A 383 10.15 -10.14 -4.99
C VAL A 383 9.10 -9.14 -5.45
N ALA A 384 9.09 -8.82 -6.74
CA ALA A 384 8.16 -7.90 -7.39
C ALA A 384 8.04 -6.53 -6.69
N THR A 385 9.13 -6.03 -6.10
CA THR A 385 9.20 -4.73 -5.43
C THR A 385 10.49 -3.99 -5.75
N ASN A 386 10.42 -2.64 -5.80
CA ASN A 386 11.53 -1.75 -6.13
C ASN A 386 11.79 -0.77 -4.98
N PRO A 387 12.40 -1.21 -3.87
CA PRO A 387 12.63 -0.37 -2.68
C PRO A 387 13.47 0.87 -2.96
N VAL A 388 14.46 0.82 -3.85
CA VAL A 388 15.30 1.99 -4.20
C VAL A 388 14.46 3.17 -4.69
N ALA A 389 13.40 2.93 -5.44
CA ALA A 389 12.54 3.98 -5.95
C ALA A 389 11.28 4.24 -5.10
N GLY A 390 10.86 3.26 -4.30
CA GLY A 390 9.56 3.29 -3.61
C GLY A 390 9.61 3.74 -2.14
N MET A 391 10.79 3.88 -1.55
CA MET A 391 10.94 4.21 -0.13
C MET A 391 11.46 5.64 0.08
N PRO A 392 11.17 6.25 1.25
CA PRO A 392 11.77 7.53 1.60
C PRO A 392 13.29 7.39 1.80
N ASP A 393 14.00 8.52 1.72
CA ASP A 393 15.45 8.57 1.78
C ASP A 393 16.12 7.54 0.85
N ALA A 394 15.78 7.63 -0.44
CA ALA A 394 16.21 6.66 -1.46
C ALA A 394 17.72 6.47 -1.53
N SER A 395 18.50 7.47 -1.10
CA SER A 395 19.96 7.39 -1.04
C SER A 395 20.42 6.43 0.05
N HIS A 396 19.82 6.48 1.23
CA HIS A 396 20.08 5.54 2.33
C HIS A 396 19.67 4.11 1.95
N VAL A 397 18.48 3.94 1.34
CA VAL A 397 18.02 2.63 0.86
C VAL A 397 18.97 2.02 -0.16
N LYS A 398 19.41 2.84 -1.12
CA LYS A 398 20.38 2.41 -2.13
C LYS A 398 21.68 1.93 -1.50
N SER A 399 22.27 2.71 -0.59
CA SER A 399 23.52 2.34 0.09
C SER A 399 23.36 1.03 0.90
N ALA A 400 22.28 0.88 1.63
CA ALA A 400 22.00 -0.33 2.42
C ALA A 400 21.92 -1.59 1.54
N LEU A 401 21.32 -1.48 0.36
CA LEU A 401 21.20 -2.59 -0.59
C LEU A 401 22.49 -2.88 -1.34
N GLU A 402 23.32 -1.86 -1.64
CA GLU A 402 24.64 -2.02 -2.26
C GLU A 402 25.64 -2.78 -1.36
N ASP A 403 25.50 -2.65 -0.04
CA ASP A 403 26.39 -3.31 0.95
C ASP A 403 25.89 -4.73 1.33
N THR A 404 24.69 -5.15 0.87
CA THR A 404 24.07 -6.44 1.18
C THR A 404 24.09 -7.36 -0.04
N PHE A 405 24.22 -8.68 0.15
CA PHE A 405 24.02 -9.62 -0.96
C PHE A 405 22.55 -9.60 -1.39
N LEU A 406 22.28 -9.04 -2.56
CA LEU A 406 20.94 -8.74 -3.03
C LEU A 406 20.47 -9.72 -4.11
N ILE A 407 19.38 -10.44 -3.81
CA ILE A 407 18.65 -11.28 -4.76
C ILE A 407 17.38 -10.51 -5.18
N VAL A 408 17.19 -10.32 -6.48
CA VAL A 408 15.99 -9.67 -7.01
C VAL A 408 15.23 -10.61 -7.92
N GLN A 409 13.97 -10.88 -7.59
CA GLN A 409 13.02 -11.59 -8.43
C GLN A 409 12.01 -10.59 -8.98
N ASP A 410 12.13 -10.28 -10.26
CA ASP A 410 11.25 -9.29 -10.91
C ASP A 410 11.06 -9.58 -12.40
N ALA A 411 10.00 -9.03 -12.95
CA ALA A 411 9.67 -9.16 -14.37
C ALA A 411 10.36 -8.09 -15.24
N PHE A 412 10.73 -6.95 -14.66
CA PHE A 412 11.28 -5.80 -15.38
C PHE A 412 12.55 -5.28 -14.71
N ARG A 413 13.45 -4.67 -15.49
CA ARG A 413 14.60 -3.95 -14.95
C ARG A 413 14.13 -2.74 -14.16
N SER A 414 14.62 -2.62 -12.94
CA SER A 414 14.30 -1.55 -12.01
C SER A 414 15.56 -1.01 -11.37
N ASP A 415 15.45 0.12 -10.65
CA ASP A 415 16.57 0.70 -9.91
C ASP A 415 17.16 -0.31 -8.91
N THR A 416 16.32 -1.18 -8.34
CA THR A 416 16.76 -2.26 -7.43
C THR A 416 17.44 -3.41 -8.19
N VAL A 417 16.95 -3.77 -9.38
CA VAL A 417 17.59 -4.80 -10.24
C VAL A 417 19.02 -4.39 -10.59
N GLU A 418 19.26 -3.10 -10.83
CA GLU A 418 20.62 -2.62 -11.16
C GLU A 418 21.64 -2.81 -10.03
N LEU A 419 21.18 -2.98 -8.79
CA LEU A 419 22.05 -3.25 -7.63
C LEU A 419 22.24 -4.74 -7.35
N ALA A 420 21.40 -5.60 -7.90
CA ALA A 420 21.34 -7.03 -7.57
C ALA A 420 22.67 -7.78 -7.81
N ASP A 421 22.96 -8.76 -6.97
CA ASP A 421 23.98 -9.78 -7.21
C ASP A 421 23.44 -10.93 -8.06
N VAL A 422 22.15 -11.27 -7.85
CA VAL A 422 21.43 -12.29 -8.60
C VAL A 422 20.06 -11.75 -9.00
N VAL A 423 19.70 -11.88 -10.29
CA VAL A 423 18.37 -11.55 -10.81
C VAL A 423 17.69 -12.81 -11.30
N LEU A 424 16.46 -13.04 -10.83
CA LEU A 424 15.61 -14.18 -11.16
C LEU A 424 14.38 -13.67 -11.95
N PRO A 425 14.30 -13.92 -13.26
CA PRO A 425 13.23 -13.38 -14.11
C PRO A 425 11.87 -14.00 -13.76
N ALA A 426 10.89 -13.13 -13.49
CA ALA A 426 9.55 -13.52 -13.05
C ALA A 426 8.47 -13.28 -14.12
N ALA A 427 7.41 -14.08 -14.06
CA ALA A 427 6.24 -13.96 -14.89
C ALA A 427 5.41 -12.72 -14.53
N THR A 428 4.71 -12.15 -15.51
CA THR A 428 3.73 -11.08 -15.31
C THR A 428 2.34 -11.66 -14.99
N TRP A 429 1.37 -10.77 -14.69
CA TRP A 429 -0.02 -11.18 -14.41
C TRP A 429 -0.68 -12.00 -15.53
N GLY A 430 -0.40 -11.68 -16.80
CA GLY A 430 -0.93 -12.41 -17.96
C GLY A 430 -0.28 -13.76 -18.21
N GLU A 431 0.79 -14.08 -17.48
CA GLU A 431 1.60 -15.30 -17.57
C GLU A 431 1.53 -16.15 -16.27
N SER A 432 0.76 -15.67 -15.29
CA SER A 432 0.63 -16.28 -13.96
C SER A 432 -0.76 -16.87 -13.75
N GLU A 433 -0.83 -17.84 -12.86
CA GLU A 433 -2.06 -18.45 -12.39
C GLU A 433 -2.15 -18.37 -10.87
N GLY A 434 -3.37 -18.21 -10.35
CA GLY A 434 -3.62 -18.08 -8.93
C GLY A 434 -4.90 -17.31 -8.62
N THR A 435 -4.89 -16.62 -7.47
CA THR A 435 -5.99 -15.78 -7.00
C THR A 435 -5.49 -14.41 -6.52
N VAL A 436 -6.41 -13.46 -6.44
CA VAL A 436 -6.18 -12.12 -5.88
C VAL A 436 -7.36 -11.69 -5.02
N MET A 437 -7.14 -10.76 -4.10
CA MET A 437 -8.19 -10.12 -3.30
C MET A 437 -8.20 -8.62 -3.57
N ASN A 438 -9.36 -8.10 -3.93
CA ASN A 438 -9.53 -6.66 -4.12
C ASN A 438 -9.77 -5.91 -2.79
N MET A 439 -9.83 -4.58 -2.83
CA MET A 439 -9.95 -3.77 -1.61
C MET A 439 -11.31 -3.85 -0.92
N GLU A 440 -12.35 -4.40 -1.58
CA GLU A 440 -13.66 -4.74 -0.95
C GLU A 440 -13.77 -6.21 -0.56
N ARG A 441 -12.63 -6.92 -0.42
CA ARG A 441 -12.56 -8.31 0.08
C ARG A 441 -12.99 -9.39 -0.93
N ARG A 442 -13.23 -9.09 -2.21
CA ARG A 442 -13.53 -10.12 -3.21
C ARG A 442 -12.28 -10.88 -3.63
N VAL A 443 -12.37 -12.20 -3.54
CA VAL A 443 -11.37 -13.14 -4.06
C VAL A 443 -11.75 -13.52 -5.49
N SER A 444 -10.82 -13.38 -6.42
CA SER A 444 -11.02 -13.69 -7.84
C SER A 444 -9.87 -14.51 -8.40
N ARG A 445 -10.14 -15.31 -9.44
CA ARG A 445 -9.11 -16.07 -10.16
C ARG A 445 -8.26 -15.17 -11.07
N VAL A 446 -6.96 -15.44 -11.07
CA VAL A 446 -6.02 -15.03 -12.11
C VAL A 446 -5.74 -16.24 -12.99
N ARG A 447 -5.94 -16.12 -14.30
CA ARG A 447 -5.63 -17.18 -15.28
C ARG A 447 -4.62 -16.66 -16.28
N ALA A 448 -3.61 -17.47 -16.55
CA ALA A 448 -2.62 -17.17 -17.57
C ALA A 448 -3.31 -17.05 -18.94
N ALA A 449 -3.07 -15.96 -19.65
CA ALA A 449 -3.49 -15.80 -21.04
C ALA A 449 -2.48 -16.46 -21.99
N ARG A 450 -1.23 -16.60 -21.56
CA ARG A 450 -0.13 -17.23 -22.31
C ARG A 450 0.89 -17.82 -21.36
N GLU A 451 1.73 -18.71 -21.90
CA GLU A 451 2.92 -19.18 -21.20
C GLU A 451 3.95 -18.04 -21.01
N PRO A 452 4.72 -18.05 -19.94
CA PRO A 452 5.87 -17.15 -19.79
C PRO A 452 6.86 -17.31 -20.95
N PRO A 453 7.60 -16.26 -21.32
CA PRO A 453 8.72 -16.39 -22.27
C PRO A 453 9.73 -17.42 -21.83
N GLU A 454 10.47 -18.00 -22.80
CA GLU A 454 11.59 -18.90 -22.50
C GLU A 454 12.58 -18.23 -21.52
N GLY A 455 12.98 -18.93 -20.49
CA GLY A 455 13.87 -18.40 -19.45
C GLY A 455 13.17 -17.69 -18.27
N VAL A 456 11.88 -17.38 -18.39
CA VAL A 456 11.07 -16.78 -17.32
C VAL A 456 10.30 -17.86 -16.56
N ARG A 457 10.16 -17.69 -15.23
CA ARG A 457 9.38 -18.60 -14.36
C ARG A 457 8.31 -17.85 -13.59
N ARG A 458 7.22 -18.56 -13.25
CA ARG A 458 6.21 -18.00 -12.31
C ARG A 458 6.84 -17.84 -10.93
N ASP A 459 6.34 -16.89 -10.14
CA ASP A 459 6.85 -16.63 -8.79
C ASP A 459 6.86 -17.89 -7.93
N VAL A 460 5.80 -18.68 -7.94
CA VAL A 460 5.71 -19.93 -7.18
C VAL A 460 6.77 -20.96 -7.60
N ASP A 461 7.09 -21.03 -8.89
CA ASP A 461 8.13 -21.95 -9.38
C ASP A 461 9.54 -21.53 -8.94
N VAL A 462 9.81 -20.22 -8.86
CA VAL A 462 11.09 -19.69 -8.34
C VAL A 462 11.20 -19.95 -6.84
N ILE A 463 10.13 -19.65 -6.08
CA ILE A 463 10.07 -19.88 -4.63
C ILE A 463 10.28 -21.37 -4.31
N GLY A 464 9.60 -22.28 -5.03
CA GLY A 464 9.77 -23.72 -4.88
C GLY A 464 11.20 -24.19 -5.18
N ALA A 465 11.83 -23.63 -6.24
CA ALA A 465 13.20 -23.99 -6.61
C ALA A 465 14.25 -23.49 -5.59
N VAL A 466 14.04 -22.36 -4.92
CA VAL A 466 14.87 -21.89 -3.80
C VAL A 466 14.64 -22.78 -2.57
N ALA A 467 13.38 -23.07 -2.26
CA ALA A 467 13.02 -23.93 -1.12
C ALA A 467 13.67 -25.32 -1.22
N ASP A 468 13.58 -25.97 -2.39
CA ASP A 468 14.19 -27.28 -2.64
C ASP A 468 15.72 -27.32 -2.34
N ARG A 469 16.41 -26.20 -2.59
CA ARG A 469 17.86 -26.12 -2.36
C ARG A 469 18.24 -25.75 -0.93
N VAL A 470 17.39 -25.00 -0.22
CA VAL A 470 17.71 -24.44 1.11
C VAL A 470 17.00 -25.21 2.23
N VAL A 471 15.74 -25.58 2.04
CA VAL A 471 14.87 -26.26 3.00
C VAL A 471 13.96 -27.27 2.29
N PRO A 472 14.53 -28.35 1.75
CA PRO A 472 13.85 -29.28 0.82
C PRO A 472 12.59 -29.94 1.37
N ASP A 473 12.44 -30.01 2.69
CA ASP A 473 11.31 -30.68 3.33
C ASP A 473 10.11 -29.74 3.57
N LEU A 474 10.19 -28.46 3.15
CA LEU A 474 9.14 -27.47 3.44
C LEU A 474 7.90 -27.62 2.55
N PHE A 475 8.08 -28.01 1.31
CA PHE A 475 7.00 -28.23 0.34
C PHE A 475 7.07 -29.67 -0.19
N GLU A 476 5.92 -30.27 -0.47
CA GLU A 476 5.85 -31.65 -0.99
C GLU A 476 6.46 -31.81 -2.40
N SER A 477 6.55 -30.71 -3.14
CA SER A 477 7.05 -30.71 -4.52
C SER A 477 7.91 -29.47 -4.80
N THR A 478 8.92 -29.63 -5.67
CA THR A 478 9.74 -28.52 -6.17
C THR A 478 8.98 -27.63 -7.17
N ARG A 479 7.97 -28.17 -7.83
CA ARG A 479 7.02 -27.45 -8.67
C ARG A 479 5.74 -27.26 -7.87
N LEU A 480 5.57 -26.05 -7.36
CA LEU A 480 4.42 -25.72 -6.53
C LEU A 480 3.14 -25.61 -7.39
N ASP A 481 2.08 -26.26 -6.94
CA ASP A 481 0.76 -26.15 -7.53
C ASP A 481 -0.01 -24.98 -6.88
N PRO A 482 -0.40 -23.95 -7.65
CA PRO A 482 -1.17 -22.82 -7.10
C PRO A 482 -2.48 -23.24 -6.45
N GLU A 483 -3.22 -24.22 -6.98
CA GLU A 483 -4.47 -24.69 -6.39
C GLU A 483 -4.23 -25.33 -5.02
N ALA A 484 -3.23 -26.19 -4.89
CA ALA A 484 -2.87 -26.79 -3.61
C ALA A 484 -2.42 -25.76 -2.56
N LEU A 485 -1.68 -24.71 -2.98
CA LEU A 485 -1.30 -23.60 -2.09
C LEU A 485 -2.53 -22.78 -1.66
N PHE A 486 -3.49 -22.58 -2.56
CA PHE A 486 -4.74 -21.90 -2.22
C PHE A 486 -5.57 -22.70 -1.21
N ASP A 487 -5.70 -24.02 -1.42
CA ASP A 487 -6.43 -24.90 -0.51
C ASP A 487 -5.78 -24.90 0.89
N GLU A 488 -4.45 -24.95 0.97
CA GLU A 488 -3.70 -24.90 2.22
C GLU A 488 -3.94 -23.54 2.95
N VAL A 489 -3.76 -22.42 2.27
CA VAL A 489 -3.97 -21.10 2.92
C VAL A 489 -5.44 -20.86 3.26
N SER A 490 -6.36 -21.29 2.42
CA SER A 490 -7.81 -21.22 2.65
C SER A 490 -8.17 -22.00 3.94
N ALA A 491 -7.70 -23.23 4.08
CA ALA A 491 -7.90 -24.02 5.29
C ALA A 491 -7.34 -23.35 6.54
N LEU A 492 -6.17 -22.69 6.44
CA LEU A 492 -5.55 -21.94 7.53
C LEU A 492 -6.35 -20.71 7.97
N THR A 493 -7.22 -20.18 7.12
CA THR A 493 -8.07 -19.03 7.50
C THR A 493 -9.34 -19.42 8.22
N ARG A 494 -9.65 -20.70 8.34
CA ARG A 494 -10.85 -21.20 9.04
C ARG A 494 -10.93 -20.67 10.46
N ASP A 495 -12.14 -20.21 10.83
CA ASP A 495 -12.44 -19.63 12.14
C ASP A 495 -11.63 -18.38 12.48
N THR A 496 -11.13 -17.66 11.46
CA THR A 496 -10.46 -16.37 11.64
C THR A 496 -11.33 -15.21 11.19
N THR A 497 -10.87 -13.99 11.45
CA THR A 497 -11.58 -12.77 11.01
C THR A 497 -11.59 -12.57 9.49
N ALA A 498 -10.70 -13.26 8.77
CA ALA A 498 -10.64 -13.28 7.31
C ALA A 498 -10.85 -14.71 6.76
N ASP A 499 -11.83 -15.40 7.28
CA ASP A 499 -12.17 -16.77 6.87
C ASP A 499 -12.65 -16.81 5.41
N PHE A 500 -11.91 -17.49 4.56
CA PHE A 500 -12.32 -17.82 3.20
C PHE A 500 -12.21 -19.33 2.92
N SER A 501 -12.31 -20.14 3.97
CA SER A 501 -12.17 -21.60 3.90
C SER A 501 -13.32 -22.30 3.13
N GLY A 502 -14.38 -21.59 2.80
CA GLY A 502 -15.46 -22.06 1.91
C GLY A 502 -15.21 -21.77 0.43
N LEU A 503 -14.03 -21.20 0.06
CA LEU A 503 -13.68 -20.92 -1.34
C LEU A 503 -12.79 -22.02 -1.91
N SER A 504 -12.97 -22.31 -3.18
CA SER A 504 -12.15 -23.19 -3.99
C SER A 504 -11.93 -22.61 -5.38
N TYR A 505 -10.98 -23.10 -6.12
CA TYR A 505 -10.77 -22.74 -7.52
C TYR A 505 -12.01 -23.02 -8.38
N GLU A 506 -12.71 -24.12 -8.12
CA GLU A 506 -13.96 -24.48 -8.80
C GLU A 506 -15.03 -23.39 -8.56
N ARG A 507 -15.31 -23.07 -7.29
CA ARG A 507 -16.29 -22.03 -6.92
C ARG A 507 -15.94 -20.66 -7.54
N LEU A 508 -14.68 -20.22 -7.42
CA LEU A 508 -14.23 -18.97 -8.01
C LEU A 508 -14.23 -18.97 -9.54
N SER A 509 -14.30 -20.15 -10.18
CA SER A 509 -14.45 -20.25 -11.62
C SER A 509 -15.91 -20.11 -12.07
N GLU A 510 -16.86 -20.50 -11.22
CA GLU A 510 -18.29 -20.40 -11.46
C GLU A 510 -18.84 -19.02 -11.08
N GLU A 511 -18.49 -18.51 -9.89
CA GLU A 511 -19.00 -17.23 -9.36
C GLU A 511 -18.14 -16.02 -9.73
N LEU A 512 -16.94 -16.24 -10.32
CA LEU A 512 -15.93 -15.27 -10.77
C LEU A 512 -15.28 -14.47 -9.64
N ALA A 513 -16.04 -14.06 -8.62
CA ALA A 513 -15.50 -13.36 -7.45
C ALA A 513 -16.44 -13.51 -6.25
N VAL A 514 -15.87 -13.81 -5.07
CA VAL A 514 -16.61 -13.99 -3.81
C VAL A 514 -15.95 -13.17 -2.70
N ARG A 515 -16.75 -12.45 -1.89
CA ARG A 515 -16.23 -11.69 -0.73
C ARG A 515 -16.01 -12.61 0.47
N TRP A 516 -14.88 -12.39 1.16
CA TRP A 516 -14.69 -12.94 2.49
C TRP A 516 -15.27 -11.98 3.59
N PRO A 517 -15.69 -12.44 4.76
CA PRO A 517 -15.71 -13.83 5.20
C PRO A 517 -16.61 -14.74 4.34
N ALA A 518 -16.11 -15.94 4.04
CA ALA A 518 -16.81 -16.97 3.28
C ALA A 518 -16.46 -18.36 3.88
N PRO A 519 -16.95 -18.66 5.11
CA PRO A 519 -16.59 -19.88 5.84
C PRO A 519 -17.21 -21.17 5.25
N ASP A 520 -18.19 -21.04 4.39
CA ASP A 520 -18.87 -22.16 3.74
C ASP A 520 -19.22 -21.87 2.26
N ALA A 521 -19.68 -22.91 1.56
CA ALA A 521 -19.98 -22.85 0.13
C ALA A 521 -21.16 -21.94 -0.25
N THR A 522 -21.95 -21.49 0.72
CA THR A 522 -23.15 -20.66 0.51
C THR A 522 -22.96 -19.21 0.94
N SER A 523 -21.82 -18.87 1.50
CA SER A 523 -21.49 -17.52 1.93
C SER A 523 -21.40 -16.58 0.73
N GLU A 524 -22.25 -15.55 0.68
CA GLU A 524 -22.28 -14.58 -0.42
C GLU A 524 -21.38 -13.35 -0.14
N GLY A 525 -21.06 -13.11 1.15
CA GLY A 525 -20.40 -11.91 1.62
C GLY A 525 -21.27 -10.65 1.46
N GLY A 526 -20.99 -9.62 2.23
CA GLY A 526 -21.79 -8.39 2.22
C GLY A 526 -21.10 -7.29 3.02
N TYR A 527 -21.88 -6.36 3.54
CA TYR A 527 -21.39 -5.39 4.51
C TYR A 527 -20.85 -6.11 5.74
N ARG A 528 -19.69 -5.71 6.22
CA ARG A 528 -19.01 -6.41 7.30
C ARG A 528 -19.53 -5.93 8.66
N TYR A 529 -19.55 -6.84 9.64
CA TYR A 529 -20.01 -6.58 11.02
C TYR A 529 -21.49 -6.27 11.18
N TYR A 530 -22.28 -6.32 10.10
CA TYR A 530 -23.71 -6.04 10.12
C TYR A 530 -24.50 -7.20 9.51
N ALA A 531 -25.44 -7.74 10.27
CA ALA A 531 -26.39 -8.73 9.80
C ALA A 531 -27.78 -8.33 10.28
N PRO A 532 -28.73 -8.01 9.39
CA PRO A 532 -30.07 -7.54 9.78
C PRO A 532 -30.82 -8.48 10.74
N ASP A 533 -30.60 -9.79 10.59
CA ASP A 533 -31.20 -10.86 11.37
C ASP A 533 -30.20 -11.48 12.38
N GLY A 534 -29.23 -10.71 12.84
CA GLY A 534 -28.12 -11.18 13.67
C GLY A 534 -28.57 -11.91 14.93
N ALA A 535 -28.19 -13.19 15.04
CA ALA A 535 -28.26 -13.97 16.26
C ALA A 535 -26.86 -14.39 16.68
N ASP A 536 -26.61 -14.48 17.99
CA ASP A 536 -25.38 -15.04 18.51
C ASP A 536 -25.31 -16.57 18.30
N SER A 537 -24.16 -17.16 18.65
CA SER A 537 -23.95 -18.60 18.59
C SER A 537 -24.92 -19.43 19.48
N ALA A 538 -25.67 -18.77 20.37
CA ALA A 538 -26.70 -19.35 21.22
C ALA A 538 -28.13 -19.13 20.66
N GLY A 539 -28.29 -18.39 19.54
CA GLY A 539 -29.56 -18.08 18.90
C GLY A 539 -30.33 -16.92 19.57
N GLU A 540 -29.68 -16.14 20.44
CA GLU A 540 -30.26 -14.92 21.00
C GLU A 540 -30.01 -13.73 20.06
N ALA A 541 -31.03 -12.85 19.89
CA ALA A 541 -30.90 -11.65 19.06
C ALA A 541 -29.92 -10.65 19.70
N VAL A 542 -28.70 -10.57 19.17
CA VAL A 542 -27.63 -9.67 19.66
C VAL A 542 -27.72 -8.27 19.02
N GLY A 543 -28.71 -8.04 18.19
CA GLY A 543 -28.78 -6.85 17.34
C GLY A 543 -27.98 -7.03 16.05
N PRO A 544 -28.05 -6.05 15.10
CA PRO A 544 -27.48 -6.21 13.77
C PRO A 544 -25.96 -6.13 13.72
N TRP A 545 -25.26 -5.73 14.81
CA TRP A 545 -23.84 -5.45 14.84
C TRP A 545 -23.05 -6.45 15.68
N SER A 546 -21.96 -6.95 15.12
CA SER A 546 -20.98 -7.82 15.82
C SER A 546 -19.58 -7.54 15.34
N PHE A 547 -18.70 -7.13 16.26
CA PHE A 547 -17.30 -6.82 15.98
C PHE A 547 -16.39 -7.88 16.60
N PRO A 548 -15.33 -8.33 15.91
CA PRO A 548 -14.35 -9.29 16.46
C PRO A 548 -13.37 -8.62 17.45
N THR A 549 -13.90 -7.83 18.36
CA THR A 549 -13.19 -7.26 19.50
C THR A 549 -13.51 -8.06 20.76
N GLU A 550 -12.72 -7.90 21.82
CA GLU A 550 -12.95 -8.60 23.09
C GLU A 550 -14.33 -8.31 23.70
N SER A 551 -14.82 -7.08 23.56
CA SER A 551 -16.14 -6.65 24.05
C SER A 551 -17.28 -6.92 23.07
N GLY A 552 -17.00 -7.33 21.83
CA GLY A 552 -17.97 -7.39 20.73
C GLY A 552 -18.39 -6.02 20.18
N ARG A 553 -17.77 -4.93 20.63
CA ARG A 553 -18.10 -3.54 20.29
C ARG A 553 -16.98 -2.86 19.51
N ALA A 554 -17.34 -1.89 18.66
CA ALA A 554 -16.36 -1.01 18.03
C ALA A 554 -15.73 -0.05 19.06
N ARG A 555 -14.48 0.36 18.82
CA ARG A 555 -13.69 1.14 19.78
C ARG A 555 -13.40 2.52 19.24
N PHE A 556 -13.67 3.55 20.03
CA PHE A 556 -13.19 4.91 19.78
C PHE A 556 -11.72 5.07 20.11
N SER A 557 -11.08 6.09 19.51
CA SER A 557 -9.70 6.47 19.79
C SER A 557 -9.62 7.84 20.49
N ASN A 558 -8.46 8.10 21.06
CA ASN A 558 -8.11 9.39 21.67
C ASN A 558 -6.88 10.00 20.97
N ALA A 559 -6.74 9.80 19.67
CA ALA A 559 -5.63 10.35 18.89
C ALA A 559 -5.56 11.88 18.99
N SER A 560 -4.36 12.41 19.09
CA SER A 560 -4.10 13.86 19.14
C SER A 560 -3.03 14.24 18.12
N HIS A 561 -3.15 15.44 17.55
CA HIS A 561 -2.14 15.95 16.63
C HIS A 561 -0.88 16.39 17.39
N GLU A 562 0.28 15.88 16.97
CA GLU A 562 1.58 16.14 17.62
C GLU A 562 2.51 17.01 16.75
N GLY A 563 2.03 17.54 15.63
CA GLY A 563 2.80 18.29 14.66
C GLY A 563 3.43 17.41 13.56
N VAL A 564 4.16 18.06 12.66
CA VAL A 564 4.83 17.40 11.54
C VAL A 564 6.27 16.99 11.90
N PRO A 565 6.81 15.91 11.30
CA PRO A 565 8.13 15.40 11.68
C PRO A 565 9.26 16.34 11.27
N GLU A 566 9.05 17.17 10.27
CA GLU A 566 10.02 18.14 9.77
C GLU A 566 9.32 19.46 9.42
N PRO A 567 9.12 20.35 10.40
CA PRO A 567 8.51 21.64 10.15
C PRO A 567 9.42 22.51 9.26
N ILE A 568 8.79 23.42 8.52
CA ILE A 568 9.51 24.46 7.76
C ILE A 568 10.21 25.43 8.70
N ASP A 569 11.32 26.02 8.24
CA ASP A 569 12.10 27.05 8.93
C ASP A 569 12.68 28.07 7.94
N GLU A 570 13.51 28.99 8.43
CA GLU A 570 14.15 30.02 7.58
C GLU A 570 15.07 29.43 6.51
N GLU A 571 15.67 28.24 6.74
CA GLU A 571 16.56 27.58 5.79
C GLU A 571 15.82 26.75 4.77
N TYR A 572 14.71 26.09 5.19
CA TYR A 572 13.84 25.25 4.36
C TYR A 572 12.39 25.74 4.49
N PRO A 573 12.04 26.85 3.80
CA PRO A 573 10.77 27.56 4.03
C PRO A 573 9.55 26.97 3.32
N LEU A 574 9.71 25.91 2.53
CA LEU A 574 8.65 25.31 1.72
C LEU A 574 8.35 23.87 2.18
N THR A 575 7.10 23.48 2.04
CA THR A 575 6.66 22.09 2.26
C THR A 575 6.72 21.31 0.95
N LEU A 576 7.35 20.14 0.96
CA LEU A 576 7.27 19.15 -0.12
C LEU A 576 6.14 18.17 0.18
N THR A 577 5.28 17.94 -0.80
CA THR A 577 4.37 16.79 -0.84
C THR A 577 4.56 16.00 -2.12
N THR A 578 4.17 14.71 -2.08
CA THR A 578 4.27 13.83 -3.24
C THR A 578 2.89 13.34 -3.70
N GLY A 579 2.74 13.15 -5.00
CA GLY A 579 1.51 12.64 -5.57
C GLY A 579 1.74 11.74 -6.79
N ARG A 580 0.65 11.18 -7.35
CA ARG A 580 0.69 10.34 -8.55
C ARG A 580 0.41 11.13 -9.81
N ARG A 581 1.16 10.87 -10.86
CA ARG A 581 0.82 11.30 -12.21
C ARG A 581 -0.12 10.31 -12.89
N SER A 582 -0.91 10.82 -13.80
CA SER A 582 -1.87 9.99 -14.55
C SER A 582 -1.24 8.98 -15.51
N ASP A 583 -0.01 9.24 -15.96
CA ASP A 583 0.72 8.45 -16.95
C ASP A 583 1.73 7.45 -16.33
N ALA A 584 1.89 7.46 -15.00
CA ALA A 584 2.81 6.57 -14.31
C ALA A 584 2.11 5.66 -13.28
N TYR A 585 2.75 4.54 -12.94
CA TYR A 585 2.25 3.57 -11.99
C TYR A 585 3.34 3.12 -11.00
N ASN A 586 3.03 3.15 -9.71
CA ASN A 586 3.94 2.82 -8.59
C ASN A 586 5.30 3.52 -8.76
N THR A 587 6.40 2.78 -8.94
CA THR A 587 7.75 3.30 -9.14
C THR A 587 8.07 3.61 -10.63
N GLY A 588 7.08 3.61 -11.49
CA GLY A 588 7.19 3.98 -12.90
C GLY A 588 7.81 2.94 -13.83
N VAL A 589 8.36 1.84 -13.32
CA VAL A 589 9.12 0.84 -14.10
C VAL A 589 8.37 0.32 -15.34
N ARG A 590 7.05 0.08 -15.20
CA ARG A 590 6.18 -0.42 -16.31
C ARG A 590 5.62 0.68 -17.20
N THR A 591 5.92 1.92 -16.93
CA THR A 591 5.37 3.10 -17.64
C THR A 591 6.46 4.04 -18.14
N ARG A 592 7.72 3.70 -17.97
CA ARG A 592 8.85 4.42 -18.57
C ARG A 592 8.86 4.23 -20.09
N VAL A 593 9.02 5.32 -20.81
CA VAL A 593 9.13 5.30 -22.28
C VAL A 593 10.61 5.31 -22.63
N ASP A 594 11.03 4.52 -23.65
CA ASP A 594 12.39 4.51 -24.13
C ASP A 594 12.85 5.92 -24.54
N GLY A 595 13.98 6.35 -24.02
CA GLY A 595 14.52 7.71 -24.26
C GLY A 595 14.02 8.78 -23.27
N ASP A 596 13.10 8.45 -22.39
CA ASP A 596 12.80 9.23 -21.18
C ASP A 596 13.78 8.74 -20.10
N ASP A 597 14.92 9.39 -19.99
CA ASP A 597 15.94 9.14 -18.95
C ASP A 597 15.43 9.38 -17.53
N GLY A 598 14.12 9.32 -17.30
CA GLY A 598 13.47 9.59 -16.01
C GLY A 598 13.60 11.05 -15.59
N ASN A 599 14.16 11.88 -16.45
CA ASN A 599 14.56 13.25 -16.22
C ASN A 599 13.44 14.27 -16.46
N ALA A 600 12.26 13.84 -16.90
CA ALA A 600 11.09 14.70 -17.01
C ALA A 600 10.34 14.84 -15.67
N MET A 601 11.07 14.82 -14.54
CA MET A 601 10.47 15.20 -13.27
C MET A 601 10.26 16.70 -13.27
N ALA A 602 9.00 17.13 -13.34
CA ALA A 602 8.59 18.51 -13.16
C ALA A 602 7.99 18.68 -11.76
N ALA A 603 8.51 19.61 -10.99
CA ALA A 603 7.88 20.09 -9.78
C ALA A 603 6.72 21.00 -10.16
N ARG A 604 5.52 20.73 -9.65
CA ARG A 604 4.38 21.65 -9.72
C ARG A 604 4.49 22.61 -8.54
N VAL A 605 4.52 23.91 -8.82
CA VAL A 605 4.74 24.96 -7.82
C VAL A 605 3.89 26.17 -8.19
N HIS A 606 3.23 26.79 -7.20
CA HIS A 606 2.46 28.00 -7.43
C HIS A 606 3.34 29.14 -8.00
N PRO A 607 2.84 29.93 -8.98
CA PRO A 607 3.59 31.04 -9.57
C PRO A 607 4.14 32.05 -8.56
N GLU A 608 3.41 32.36 -7.50
CA GLU A 608 3.83 33.23 -6.41
C GLU A 608 5.06 32.64 -5.68
N THR A 609 5.01 31.38 -5.32
CA THR A 609 6.14 30.66 -4.68
C THR A 609 7.38 30.66 -5.57
N ILE A 610 7.21 30.49 -6.89
CA ILE A 610 8.31 30.60 -7.85
C ILE A 610 8.89 32.02 -7.83
N ALA A 611 8.07 33.05 -7.89
CA ALA A 611 8.52 34.44 -7.91
C ALA A 611 9.28 34.82 -6.63
N ASP A 612 8.79 34.40 -5.48
CA ASP A 612 9.37 34.70 -4.17
C ASP A 612 10.73 34.03 -3.94
N ASN A 613 10.90 32.78 -4.44
CA ASN A 613 12.11 32.00 -4.19
C ASN A 613 13.14 32.06 -5.34
N LEU A 614 12.70 32.21 -6.58
CA LEU A 614 13.57 32.15 -7.77
C LEU A 614 13.61 33.46 -8.56
N GLY A 615 12.82 34.46 -8.18
CA GLY A 615 12.74 35.73 -8.89
C GLY A 615 12.21 35.61 -10.33
N ALA A 616 12.85 36.32 -11.28
CA ALA A 616 12.51 36.21 -12.72
C ALA A 616 13.06 34.89 -13.30
N PHE A 617 12.30 33.79 -13.07
CA PHE A 617 12.64 32.46 -13.52
C PHE A 617 12.16 32.23 -14.96
N ASP A 618 13.10 31.99 -15.88
CA ASP A 618 12.79 31.67 -17.28
C ASP A 618 12.76 30.13 -17.45
N ARG A 619 11.61 29.52 -17.16
CA ARG A 619 11.24 28.09 -17.40
C ARG A 619 12.41 27.12 -17.58
N GLY A 620 13.28 27.04 -16.59
CA GLY A 620 14.48 26.23 -16.59
C GLY A 620 14.43 25.10 -15.57
N LYS A 621 15.58 24.49 -15.37
CA LYS A 621 15.80 23.58 -14.24
C LYS A 621 16.10 24.39 -12.99
N THR A 622 15.57 23.97 -11.85
CA THR A 622 15.94 24.44 -10.51
C THR A 622 16.50 23.29 -9.70
N VAL A 623 17.02 23.57 -8.53
CA VAL A 623 17.41 22.54 -7.56
C VAL A 623 16.46 22.63 -6.38
N ILE A 624 15.75 21.52 -6.12
CA ILE A 624 15.03 21.34 -4.86
C ILE A 624 15.98 20.67 -3.89
N GLU A 625 16.11 21.24 -2.71
CA GLU A 625 17.00 20.76 -1.67
C GLU A 625 16.23 20.52 -0.38
N SER A 626 16.43 19.35 0.22
CA SER A 626 16.05 19.01 1.58
C SER A 626 17.32 18.85 2.43
N ARG A 627 17.17 18.58 3.72
CA ARG A 627 18.31 18.30 4.62
C ARG A 627 19.10 17.04 4.24
N ARG A 628 18.62 16.23 3.27
CA ARG A 628 19.17 14.91 2.88
C ARG A 628 19.78 14.91 1.50
N ALA A 629 19.13 15.58 0.57
CA ALA A 629 19.55 15.56 -0.84
C ALA A 629 19.21 16.86 -1.55
N ALA A 630 19.86 17.06 -2.71
CA ALA A 630 19.57 18.13 -3.66
C ALA A 630 19.30 17.50 -5.04
N VAL A 631 18.20 17.86 -5.66
CA VAL A 631 17.74 17.27 -6.92
C VAL A 631 17.41 18.34 -7.94
N ALA A 632 18.00 18.21 -9.13
CA ALA A 632 17.71 19.11 -10.26
C ALA A 632 16.39 18.69 -10.93
N VAL A 633 15.43 19.61 -11.02
CA VAL A 633 14.11 19.36 -11.58
C VAL A 633 13.69 20.48 -12.54
N ALA A 634 12.80 20.17 -13.49
CA ALA A 634 12.04 21.21 -14.17
C ALA A 634 10.98 21.78 -13.22
N VAL A 635 10.62 23.05 -13.35
CA VAL A 635 9.49 23.65 -12.63
C VAL A 635 8.36 23.92 -13.58
N ALA A 636 7.17 23.43 -13.23
CA ALA A 636 5.91 23.71 -13.90
C ALA A 636 5.09 24.65 -13.01
N PRO A 637 4.88 25.92 -13.42
CA PRO A 637 3.95 26.80 -12.72
C PRO A 637 2.54 26.20 -12.73
N ASP A 638 1.87 26.21 -11.56
CA ASP A 638 0.61 25.51 -11.38
C ASP A 638 -0.23 26.20 -10.28
N ASP A 639 -1.36 26.76 -10.67
CA ASP A 639 -2.29 27.45 -9.77
C ASP A 639 -3.10 26.48 -8.89
N ASP A 640 -3.15 25.18 -9.23
CA ASP A 640 -3.83 24.13 -8.45
C ASP A 640 -3.03 23.73 -7.19
N VAL A 641 -1.73 24.08 -7.15
CA VAL A 641 -0.85 23.88 -5.98
C VAL A 641 -0.85 25.17 -5.14
N PRO A 642 -1.15 25.13 -3.83
CA PRO A 642 -1.15 26.34 -3.01
C PRO A 642 0.24 26.97 -2.85
N PRO A 643 0.31 28.30 -2.58
CA PRO A 643 1.57 28.96 -2.23
C PRO A 643 2.27 28.27 -1.05
N GLY A 644 3.61 28.21 -1.10
CA GLY A 644 4.42 27.55 -0.07
C GLY A 644 4.57 26.03 -0.24
N LEU A 645 3.82 25.41 -1.16
CA LEU A 645 3.88 23.97 -1.43
C LEU A 645 4.67 23.67 -2.71
N VAL A 646 5.45 22.60 -2.66
CA VAL A 646 6.13 21.96 -3.79
C VAL A 646 5.57 20.57 -3.97
N TRP A 647 4.97 20.27 -5.13
CA TRP A 647 4.46 18.94 -5.43
C TRP A 647 5.39 18.19 -6.38
N LEU A 648 5.78 16.95 -6.02
CA LEU A 648 6.62 16.06 -6.83
C LEU A 648 5.93 14.73 -7.11
N PRO A 649 6.24 14.10 -8.28
CA PRO A 649 5.73 12.77 -8.59
C PRO A 649 6.47 11.69 -7.78
N VAL A 650 5.74 10.93 -6.96
CA VAL A 650 6.27 9.89 -6.05
C VAL A 650 6.97 8.72 -6.77
N HIS A 651 6.70 8.50 -8.04
CA HIS A 651 7.27 7.40 -8.84
C HIS A 651 8.68 7.68 -9.39
N ASN A 652 9.24 8.83 -9.08
CA ASN A 652 10.64 9.14 -9.44
C ASN A 652 11.52 8.95 -8.19
N PRO A 653 12.56 8.09 -8.24
CA PRO A 653 13.45 7.86 -7.10
C PRO A 653 14.13 9.12 -6.59
N ALA A 654 14.39 10.11 -7.48
CA ALA A 654 14.95 11.38 -7.08
C ALA A 654 14.01 12.20 -6.17
N ALA A 655 12.68 12.09 -6.34
CA ALA A 655 11.73 12.72 -5.42
C ALA A 655 11.84 12.10 -4.02
N ASN A 656 11.96 10.78 -3.94
CA ASN A 656 12.06 10.05 -2.68
C ASN A 656 13.44 10.23 -1.98
N ALA A 657 14.48 10.65 -2.68
CA ALA A 657 15.74 11.06 -2.05
C ALA A 657 15.58 12.32 -1.16
N LEU A 658 14.59 13.16 -1.45
CA LEU A 658 14.29 14.36 -0.66
C LEU A 658 13.47 14.08 0.60
N THR A 659 12.69 12.98 0.65
CA THR A 659 11.75 12.67 1.72
C THR A 659 12.44 12.15 2.98
N ILE A 660 11.80 12.33 4.13
CA ILE A 660 12.33 11.91 5.43
C ILE A 660 11.97 10.45 5.74
N ALA A 661 12.94 9.68 6.24
CA ALA A 661 12.75 8.30 6.71
C ALA A 661 12.03 8.24 8.08
N ALA A 662 11.02 9.09 8.30
CA ALA A 662 10.12 9.00 9.45
C ALA A 662 8.96 8.06 9.13
N ALA A 663 8.38 7.44 10.15
CA ALA A 663 7.26 6.52 10.01
C ALA A 663 6.24 6.71 11.13
N ASP A 664 5.01 6.34 10.86
CA ASP A 664 3.96 6.24 11.87
C ASP A 664 4.39 5.27 12.98
N PRO A 665 4.35 5.68 14.25
CA PRO A 665 4.87 4.86 15.36
C PRO A 665 4.08 3.59 15.62
N GLU A 666 2.81 3.54 15.20
CA GLU A 666 1.91 2.41 15.44
C GLU A 666 1.89 1.41 14.29
N SER A 667 1.97 1.90 13.05
CA SER A 667 1.87 1.08 11.84
C SER A 667 3.22 0.83 11.16
N ALA A 668 4.24 1.63 11.46
CA ALA A 668 5.52 1.68 10.75
C ALA A 668 5.40 2.10 9.27
N GLU A 669 4.27 2.67 8.85
CA GLU A 669 4.11 3.22 7.50
C GLU A 669 4.96 4.47 7.32
N PRO A 670 5.73 4.60 6.21
CA PRO A 670 6.63 5.72 6.04
C PRO A 670 5.91 7.03 5.70
N ASN A 671 6.50 8.14 6.12
CA ASN A 671 6.06 9.48 5.76
C ASN A 671 6.59 9.87 4.38
N LEU A 672 5.70 10.03 3.41
CA LEU A 672 6.01 10.45 2.04
C LEU A 672 5.29 11.75 1.65
N LYS A 673 4.51 12.36 2.56
CA LYS A 673 3.60 13.45 2.22
C LYS A 673 4.00 14.80 2.80
N GLN A 674 5.03 14.85 3.64
CA GLN A 674 5.49 16.09 4.25
C GLN A 674 6.98 16.03 4.57
N CYS A 675 7.77 16.98 4.04
CA CYS A 675 9.09 17.34 4.53
C CYS A 675 9.41 18.80 4.13
N ALA A 676 10.39 19.39 4.79
CA ALA A 676 10.80 20.75 4.50
C ALA A 676 11.86 20.81 3.38
N VAL A 677 11.67 21.75 2.45
CA VAL A 677 12.57 21.94 1.28
C VAL A 677 12.80 23.43 0.99
N ARG A 678 13.79 23.71 0.14
CA ARG A 678 14.00 25.02 -0.48
C ARG A 678 14.20 24.88 -1.99
N LEU A 679 13.91 25.97 -2.71
CA LEU A 679 14.23 26.12 -4.13
C LEU A 679 15.48 26.96 -4.30
N ASN A 680 16.45 26.44 -5.04
CA ASN A 680 17.68 27.15 -5.37
C ASN A 680 17.74 27.43 -6.87
N ALA A 681 18.14 28.65 -7.25
CA ALA A 681 18.44 28.95 -8.63
C ALA A 681 19.55 27.98 -9.11
N PRO A 682 19.50 27.47 -10.35
CA PRO A 682 20.60 26.67 -10.87
C PRO A 682 21.87 27.54 -10.89
N ASP A 683 22.96 26.99 -10.35
CA ASP A 683 24.26 27.65 -10.43
C ASP A 683 24.59 27.98 -11.89
N GLY A 684 24.82 29.23 -12.17
CA GLY A 684 25.18 29.72 -13.52
C GLY A 684 26.52 29.18 -13.96
N GLY A 685 26.55 28.00 -14.61
CA GLY A 685 27.71 27.48 -15.32
C GLY A 685 28.26 26.15 -14.76
N GLY A 686 28.11 25.09 -15.53
CA GLY A 686 28.85 23.85 -15.33
C GLY A 686 28.01 22.58 -15.60
N SER A 687 28.09 22.05 -16.80
CA SER A 687 27.83 20.65 -17.07
C SER A 687 28.77 19.82 -16.21
N ASP A 688 28.23 19.12 -15.16
CA ASP A 688 28.74 17.91 -14.54
C ASP A 688 28.26 17.80 -13.10
N LEU A 689 27.02 17.37 -12.90
CA LEU A 689 26.57 16.82 -11.61
C LEU A 689 26.17 15.34 -11.80
N ALA A 690 27.14 14.56 -12.31
CA ALA A 690 27.27 13.14 -12.04
C ALA A 690 28.55 13.00 -11.19
N GLY A 691 28.50 13.39 -9.93
CA GLY A 691 29.61 13.39 -9.01
C GLY A 691 29.38 12.40 -7.87
N SER A 692 30.20 11.34 -7.87
CA SER A 692 30.39 10.44 -6.73
C SER A 692 30.65 11.22 -5.43
N PRO A 693 30.12 10.78 -4.27
CA PRO A 693 30.44 11.40 -3.00
C PRO A 693 31.90 11.09 -2.64
N GLY A 694 32.68 12.16 -2.53
CA GLY A 694 34.07 12.12 -2.07
C GLY A 694 34.13 11.64 -0.62
N ARG A 695 35.06 10.69 -0.37
CA ARG A 695 35.46 10.25 0.94
C ARG A 695 35.90 11.43 1.80
N ALA A 696 35.16 11.76 2.80
CA ALA A 696 35.67 12.64 3.87
C ALA A 696 36.40 11.77 4.91
N ASN A 697 37.72 11.82 4.89
CA ASN A 697 38.57 11.40 6.01
C ASN A 697 38.42 12.40 7.16
N GLY A 698 37.79 11.99 8.24
CA GLY A 698 37.67 12.76 9.47
C GLY A 698 37.85 11.87 10.69
N THR A 699 39.09 11.65 11.10
CA THR A 699 39.42 11.15 12.43
C THR A 699 39.07 12.21 13.48
N GLY A 700 38.10 11.94 14.33
CA GLY A 700 37.74 12.74 15.49
C GLY A 700 37.29 11.84 16.62
N SER A 701 38.22 11.55 17.53
CA SER A 701 38.00 10.91 18.81
C SER A 701 37.12 11.76 19.72
N TYR A 702 36.01 11.18 20.27
CA TYR A 702 35.43 11.67 21.51
C TYR A 702 35.11 10.48 22.44
N SER A 703 35.56 10.70 23.67
CA SER A 703 35.51 9.85 24.87
C SER A 703 34.07 9.53 25.33
#